data_edb6e78eb33c46b5e5135de4719f5931
#
_entry.id   edb6e78eb33c46b5e5135de4719f5931
#
_cell.length_a   1.000
_cell.length_b   1.000
_cell.length_c   1.000
_cell.angle_alpha   90.00
_cell.angle_beta   90.00
_cell.angle_gamma   90.00
#
_symmetry.space_group_name_H-M   'P 1'
#
loop_
_entity.id
_entity.type
_entity.pdbx_description
1 polymer ?
#
loop_
_entity_poly.entity_id
_entity_poly.type
_entity_poly.pdbx_seq_one_letter_code
_entity_poly.pdbx_strand_id
1 'polypeptide(L)'
;MPVPSRRVVAAIAVCGLVIAPTASADPVPERFQRADTLPVHLNTSADERTAAEIAAATADGRTVVYTDSPGERIGFAGVGKRGELSATGVLDMPGEPTSVDIVGGLALVAVNTSASFVDPSGVLVVVDLATREIVAEHDLGGQPDSIDIAPDGRFAAIAIENERDENVDGGAMPQAPAGYLSIVDVEGAPADWGVRRVELTGIAEFAADDPEPEFVSVNAHNQVAVTLQENNHIAVVDLPTGALIRHFSAGTATVTGVDTKTDKNIAPTATVTAPREPDSVRWIGDDHLGTADEGDLRGGTRTWTVFDAMTGEVVHSSGAELENLAINSGQYPEKRAGKKGVEPEGLAVATFGKHRYAFVGLERANMVAVYDVDDPREPKLLQGLPTGVGPEGLLPIPATGTLIVAAEEDSAEDGIRSSLTSYQLTRFPKALALRNNQAAPSIVSDGIGFGALSGLSAIPGDPRHVVSVTDSAYAPTRILTVDARALPARVEHALTITKAGVPASYDGEGIAVRPGGGYWVASEGDAKKTVNLLVEVDPSGAVLREVNLPAGVAATATSNGFEGVTVTGSGAAEQVWLAVQREWAADVRGQATLARFTPATGQWAFVAYPLDTVSLGWAGLSELTAVDDNTLLVLERDNQRGAAAKLKKVFAVDVSTVTPAAEGQAKPVLAKRLVRDLLPVLAAGGGVVHDKPEGLAVIDGELFGVVDNDGLDDAPGESVFLRLGYLR
;
A
#
# COMPACT_ATOMS: atom_id res chain seq x y z
N MET A 1 -20.76 -10.65 100.89
CA MET A 1 -20.15 -9.79 99.83
C MET A 1 -19.86 -10.63 98.68
N PRO A 2 -20.59 -10.43 97.56
CA PRO A 2 -20.42 -11.28 96.37
C PRO A 2 -19.42 -10.66 95.40
N VAL A 3 -18.60 -11.48 94.81
CA VAL A 3 -17.60 -11.22 93.74
C VAL A 3 -18.29 -11.17 92.40
N PRO A 4 -18.02 -10.20 91.51
CA PRO A 4 -18.66 -10.12 90.20
C PRO A 4 -17.94 -11.01 89.18
N SER A 5 -18.77 -11.78 88.41
CA SER A 5 -18.35 -12.62 87.36
C SER A 5 -17.99 -11.79 86.09
N ARG A 6 -16.80 -12.04 85.57
CA ARG A 6 -16.39 -11.52 84.23
C ARG A 6 -17.06 -12.34 83.09
N ARG A 7 -17.85 -11.66 82.27
CA ARG A 7 -18.33 -12.20 80.99
C ARG A 7 -17.24 -11.97 79.93
N VAL A 8 -16.80 -13.05 79.32
CA VAL A 8 -15.95 -13.03 78.11
C VAL A 8 -16.89 -12.85 76.90
N VAL A 9 -16.73 -11.76 76.17
CA VAL A 9 -17.38 -11.55 74.87
C VAL A 9 -16.46 -12.05 73.79
N ALA A 10 -16.83 -13.13 73.13
CA ALA A 10 -16.14 -13.64 71.95
C ALA A 10 -16.56 -12.78 70.73
N ALA A 11 -15.61 -12.02 70.17
CA ALA A 11 -15.80 -11.34 68.89
C ALA A 11 -15.57 -12.31 67.75
N ILE A 12 -16.64 -12.62 67.01
CA ILE A 12 -16.57 -13.38 65.73
C ILE A 12 -16.15 -12.37 64.66
N ALA A 13 -14.90 -12.46 64.18
CA ALA A 13 -14.46 -11.74 62.98
C ALA A 13 -15.01 -12.42 61.74
N VAL A 14 -16.00 -11.82 61.09
CA VAL A 14 -16.46 -12.21 59.72
C VAL A 14 -15.44 -11.65 58.71
N CYS A 15 -14.53 -12.50 58.22
CA CYS A 15 -13.73 -12.21 57.04
C CYS A 15 -14.65 -12.19 55.80
N GLY A 16 -15.10 -10.98 55.40
CA GLY A 16 -15.73 -10.75 54.14
C GLY A 16 -14.69 -10.95 53.02
N LEU A 17 -14.83 -12.01 52.25
CA LEU A 17 -14.09 -12.22 50.99
C LEU A 17 -14.56 -11.16 50.00
N VAL A 18 -13.78 -10.09 49.83
CA VAL A 18 -13.97 -9.14 48.76
C VAL A 18 -13.50 -9.85 47.49
N ILE A 19 -14.43 -10.42 46.71
CA ILE A 19 -14.17 -10.84 45.34
C ILE A 19 -14.00 -9.54 44.55
N ALA A 20 -12.75 -9.16 44.28
CA ALA A 20 -12.47 -8.15 43.29
C ALA A 20 -13.05 -8.61 41.95
N PRO A 21 -13.80 -7.76 41.22
CA PRO A 21 -14.21 -8.12 39.88
C PRO A 21 -12.92 -8.41 39.08
N THR A 22 -12.80 -9.63 38.56
CA THR A 22 -11.82 -9.95 37.54
C THR A 22 -12.14 -8.99 36.39
N ALA A 23 -11.25 -8.03 36.14
CA ALA A 23 -11.29 -7.26 34.92
C ALA A 23 -11.30 -8.31 33.81
N SER A 24 -12.41 -8.44 33.10
CA SER A 24 -12.43 -9.16 31.83
C SER A 24 -11.39 -8.48 30.97
N ALA A 25 -10.33 -9.20 30.61
CA ALA A 25 -9.43 -8.72 29.60
C ALA A 25 -10.31 -8.42 28.37
N ASP A 26 -10.21 -7.19 27.88
CA ASP A 26 -10.90 -6.85 26.63
C ASP A 26 -10.56 -7.92 25.60
N PRO A 27 -11.56 -8.42 24.85
CA PRO A 27 -11.29 -9.43 23.83
C PRO A 27 -10.22 -8.89 22.89
N VAL A 28 -9.21 -9.71 22.62
CA VAL A 28 -8.16 -9.37 21.66
C VAL A 28 -8.86 -9.12 20.32
N PRO A 29 -8.75 -7.92 19.73
CA PRO A 29 -9.46 -7.60 18.51
C PRO A 29 -9.01 -8.54 17.39
N GLU A 30 -9.96 -9.03 16.61
CA GLU A 30 -9.67 -9.74 15.37
C GLU A 30 -9.07 -8.74 14.36
N ARG A 31 -8.05 -9.16 13.63
CA ARG A 31 -7.37 -8.34 12.61
C ARG A 31 -6.99 -9.19 11.42
N PHE A 32 -7.06 -8.59 10.25
CA PHE A 32 -6.49 -9.14 9.04
C PHE A 32 -4.97 -8.98 9.06
N GLN A 33 -4.28 -10.09 8.80
CA GLN A 33 -2.81 -10.12 8.73
C GLN A 33 -2.39 -10.67 7.39
N ARG A 34 -1.47 -9.97 6.71
CA ARG A 34 -0.91 -10.45 5.44
C ARG A 34 -0.28 -11.81 5.64
N ALA A 35 -0.62 -12.75 4.77
CA ALA A 35 -0.13 -14.11 4.79
C ALA A 35 0.85 -14.37 3.66
N ASP A 36 0.53 -13.92 2.44
CA ASP A 36 1.36 -14.15 1.25
C ASP A 36 1.05 -13.13 0.16
N THR A 37 1.97 -13.00 -0.80
CA THR A 37 1.78 -12.22 -2.04
C THR A 37 2.29 -13.05 -3.22
N LEU A 38 1.44 -13.29 -4.20
CA LEU A 38 1.72 -14.03 -5.41
C LEU A 38 1.78 -13.08 -6.61
N PRO A 39 2.95 -12.76 -7.17
CA PRO A 39 3.03 -12.11 -8.48
C PRO A 39 2.46 -13.03 -9.56
N VAL A 40 1.45 -12.55 -10.31
CA VAL A 40 0.67 -13.44 -11.18
C VAL A 40 1.41 -13.87 -12.45
N HIS A 41 2.46 -13.14 -12.86
CA HIS A 41 3.36 -13.58 -13.92
C HIS A 41 4.01 -14.96 -13.66
N LEU A 42 3.96 -15.46 -12.41
CA LEU A 42 4.40 -16.83 -12.10
C LEU A 42 3.50 -17.91 -12.69
N ASN A 43 2.31 -17.55 -13.15
CA ASN A 43 1.45 -18.43 -13.97
C ASN A 43 1.87 -18.47 -15.45
N THR A 44 2.70 -17.54 -15.90
CA THR A 44 3.12 -17.36 -17.29
C THR A 44 4.64 -17.20 -17.38
N SER A 45 5.15 -16.04 -17.74
CA SER A 45 6.59 -15.76 -17.81
C SER A 45 6.94 -14.37 -17.27
N ALA A 46 8.22 -14.18 -16.92
CA ALA A 46 8.69 -12.90 -16.39
C ALA A 46 8.66 -11.75 -17.43
N ASP A 47 8.65 -12.09 -18.71
CA ASP A 47 8.72 -11.11 -19.81
C ASP A 47 7.32 -10.68 -20.28
N GLU A 48 6.25 -11.34 -19.81
CA GLU A 48 4.88 -10.98 -20.16
C GLU A 48 4.32 -9.91 -19.21
N ARG A 49 3.57 -8.96 -19.77
CA ARG A 49 2.70 -8.10 -19.00
C ARG A 49 1.49 -8.91 -18.54
N THR A 50 1.13 -8.78 -17.28
CA THR A 50 -0.01 -9.48 -16.67
C THR A 50 -0.83 -8.50 -15.86
N ALA A 51 -2.10 -8.85 -15.60
CA ALA A 51 -2.91 -8.14 -14.62
C ALA A 51 -3.55 -9.12 -13.63
N ALA A 52 -3.95 -8.63 -12.50
CA ALA A 52 -4.86 -9.28 -11.59
C ALA A 52 -5.88 -8.21 -11.16
N GLU A 53 -7.02 -8.22 -11.82
CA GLU A 53 -8.07 -7.21 -11.65
C GLU A 53 -9.18 -7.79 -10.77
N ILE A 54 -10.19 -8.41 -11.34
CA ILE A 54 -11.30 -9.01 -10.58
C ILE A 54 -11.01 -10.49 -10.28
N ALA A 55 -11.39 -10.94 -9.08
CA ALA A 55 -11.16 -12.31 -8.65
C ALA A 55 -12.39 -12.94 -7.98
N ALA A 56 -12.57 -14.25 -8.19
CA ALA A 56 -13.59 -15.06 -7.56
C ALA A 56 -13.01 -16.35 -6.98
N ALA A 57 -13.67 -16.94 -5.97
CA ALA A 57 -13.21 -18.16 -5.33
C ALA A 57 -14.25 -19.28 -5.39
N THR A 58 -13.77 -20.52 -5.47
CA THR A 58 -14.61 -21.70 -5.24
C THR A 58 -15.22 -21.68 -3.84
N ALA A 59 -16.38 -22.32 -3.64
CA ALA A 59 -17.11 -22.32 -2.39
C ALA A 59 -16.28 -22.84 -1.18
N ASP A 60 -15.29 -23.70 -1.42
CA ASP A 60 -14.36 -24.15 -0.39
C ASP A 60 -13.18 -23.20 -0.14
N GLY A 61 -13.09 -22.11 -0.93
CA GLY A 61 -12.05 -21.09 -0.85
C GLY A 61 -10.64 -21.59 -1.20
N ARG A 62 -10.52 -22.69 -1.96
CA ARG A 62 -9.22 -23.30 -2.26
C ARG A 62 -8.65 -22.94 -3.62
N THR A 63 -9.50 -22.52 -4.54
CA THR A 63 -9.12 -22.07 -5.85
C THR A 63 -9.66 -20.66 -6.08
N VAL A 64 -8.80 -19.79 -6.52
CA VAL A 64 -9.13 -18.43 -6.97
C VAL A 64 -8.94 -18.39 -8.48
N VAL A 65 -9.90 -17.79 -9.15
CA VAL A 65 -9.83 -17.40 -10.56
C VAL A 65 -9.72 -15.88 -10.60
N TYR A 66 -8.86 -15.34 -11.44
CA TYR A 66 -8.71 -13.90 -11.62
C TYR A 66 -8.61 -13.53 -13.09
N THR A 67 -9.02 -12.32 -13.45
CA THR A 67 -8.90 -11.77 -14.81
C THR A 67 -7.48 -11.25 -15.03
N ASP A 68 -6.97 -11.47 -16.25
CA ASP A 68 -5.70 -10.95 -16.77
C ASP A 68 -5.98 -10.39 -18.16
N SER A 69 -6.53 -9.16 -18.18
CA SER A 69 -7.04 -8.51 -19.40
C SER A 69 -5.95 -8.28 -20.44
N PRO A 70 -4.74 -7.76 -20.13
CA PRO A 70 -3.70 -7.57 -21.13
C PRO A 70 -3.18 -8.90 -21.72
N GLY A 71 -3.43 -10.01 -21.03
CA GLY A 71 -3.08 -11.35 -21.49
C GLY A 71 -4.20 -12.06 -22.24
N GLU A 72 -5.41 -11.48 -22.35
CA GLU A 72 -6.62 -12.11 -22.91
C GLU A 72 -6.85 -13.51 -22.29
N ARG A 73 -6.81 -13.60 -20.94
CA ARG A 73 -6.90 -14.89 -20.23
C ARG A 73 -7.42 -14.73 -18.80
N ILE A 74 -7.84 -15.83 -18.22
CA ILE A 74 -8.03 -15.95 -16.78
C ILE A 74 -6.88 -16.74 -16.16
N GLY A 75 -6.48 -16.35 -14.96
CA GLY A 75 -5.47 -17.06 -14.18
C GLY A 75 -6.07 -17.82 -13.01
N PHE A 76 -5.35 -18.84 -12.53
CA PHE A 76 -5.75 -19.67 -11.40
C PHE A 76 -4.71 -19.62 -10.30
N ALA A 77 -5.16 -19.46 -9.05
CA ALA A 77 -4.31 -19.55 -7.87
C ALA A 77 -4.89 -20.53 -6.85
N GLY A 78 -4.01 -21.35 -6.27
CA GLY A 78 -4.34 -22.20 -5.14
C GLY A 78 -4.18 -21.48 -3.83
N VAL A 79 -5.14 -21.66 -2.88
CA VAL A 79 -5.11 -21.05 -1.54
C VAL A 79 -4.86 -22.11 -0.48
N GLY A 80 -3.76 -21.99 0.24
CA GLY A 80 -3.38 -22.84 1.35
C GLY A 80 -4.22 -22.60 2.63
N LYS A 81 -3.97 -23.40 3.67
CA LYS A 81 -4.78 -23.33 4.92
C LYS A 81 -4.54 -22.05 5.73
N ARG A 82 -3.44 -21.38 5.51
CA ARG A 82 -3.05 -20.14 6.21
C ARG A 82 -2.93 -18.96 5.26
N GLY A 83 -3.56 -19.06 4.09
CA GLY A 83 -3.56 -18.03 3.09
C GLY A 83 -2.34 -18.10 2.15
N GLU A 84 -1.49 -19.14 2.21
CA GLU A 84 -0.40 -19.29 1.24
C GLU A 84 -0.97 -19.37 -0.18
N LEU A 85 -0.38 -18.65 -1.12
CA LEU A 85 -0.81 -18.59 -2.52
C LEU A 85 0.13 -19.38 -3.42
N SER A 86 -0.41 -19.97 -4.49
CA SER A 86 0.39 -20.69 -5.47
C SER A 86 -0.19 -20.55 -6.87
N ALA A 87 0.66 -20.28 -7.85
CA ALA A 87 0.30 -20.27 -9.26
C ALA A 87 -0.10 -21.69 -9.73
N THR A 88 -1.23 -21.82 -10.44
CA THR A 88 -1.72 -23.13 -10.89
C THR A 88 -2.08 -23.19 -12.38
N GLY A 89 -1.80 -22.13 -13.15
CA GLY A 89 -1.95 -22.06 -14.60
C GLY A 89 -2.93 -20.97 -15.06
N VAL A 90 -3.12 -20.90 -16.35
CA VAL A 90 -4.00 -19.93 -17.05
C VAL A 90 -4.91 -20.66 -18.05
N LEU A 91 -5.94 -19.95 -18.55
CA LEU A 91 -6.79 -20.35 -19.66
C LEU A 91 -7.05 -19.13 -20.53
N ASP A 92 -6.75 -19.23 -21.82
CA ASP A 92 -6.97 -18.16 -22.80
C ASP A 92 -8.46 -17.90 -23.01
N MET A 93 -8.81 -16.62 -23.20
CA MET A 93 -10.16 -16.13 -23.46
C MET A 93 -10.26 -15.59 -24.90
N PRO A 94 -11.49 -15.43 -25.45
CA PRO A 94 -11.67 -14.89 -26.80
C PRO A 94 -11.42 -13.38 -26.95
N GLY A 95 -11.08 -12.70 -25.85
CA GLY A 95 -10.80 -11.26 -25.74
C GLY A 95 -10.37 -10.91 -24.33
N GLU A 96 -10.52 -9.65 -23.96
CA GLU A 96 -10.13 -9.11 -22.66
C GLU A 96 -11.15 -9.48 -21.57
N PRO A 97 -10.83 -10.35 -20.59
CA PRO A 97 -11.73 -10.64 -19.48
C PRO A 97 -11.77 -9.46 -18.52
N THR A 98 -12.93 -8.86 -18.31
CA THR A 98 -13.14 -7.72 -17.40
C THR A 98 -13.54 -8.17 -16.01
N SER A 99 -14.38 -9.21 -15.91
CA SER A 99 -14.89 -9.67 -14.61
C SER A 99 -15.13 -11.18 -14.56
N VAL A 100 -15.13 -11.74 -13.35
CA VAL A 100 -15.38 -13.17 -13.11
C VAL A 100 -16.14 -13.41 -11.83
N ASP A 101 -17.11 -14.33 -11.86
CA ASP A 101 -17.74 -14.89 -10.67
C ASP A 101 -17.96 -16.40 -10.81
N ILE A 102 -18.26 -17.08 -9.70
CA ILE A 102 -18.31 -18.56 -9.66
C ILE A 102 -19.65 -19.06 -9.11
N VAL A 103 -20.30 -19.95 -9.88
CA VAL A 103 -21.48 -20.67 -9.42
C VAL A 103 -21.26 -22.18 -9.49
N GLY A 104 -21.36 -22.86 -8.37
CA GLY A 104 -21.12 -24.31 -8.31
C GLY A 104 -19.68 -24.66 -8.71
N GLY A 105 -19.54 -25.37 -9.83
CA GLY A 105 -18.23 -25.73 -10.41
C GLY A 105 -17.89 -24.95 -11.68
N LEU A 106 -18.61 -23.86 -11.97
CA LEU A 106 -18.47 -23.07 -13.18
C LEU A 106 -17.98 -21.67 -12.84
N ALA A 107 -16.98 -21.17 -13.59
CA ALA A 107 -16.64 -19.76 -13.63
C ALA A 107 -17.39 -19.11 -14.79
N LEU A 108 -18.01 -17.96 -14.52
CA LEU A 108 -18.67 -17.10 -15.46
C LEU A 108 -17.77 -15.89 -15.67
N VAL A 109 -17.25 -15.74 -16.88
CA VAL A 109 -16.26 -14.70 -17.23
C VAL A 109 -16.90 -13.73 -18.21
N ALA A 110 -17.00 -12.48 -17.86
CA ALA A 110 -17.36 -11.40 -18.77
C ALA A 110 -16.11 -11.04 -19.60
N VAL A 111 -16.26 -11.03 -20.93
CA VAL A 111 -15.13 -10.84 -21.85
C VAL A 111 -15.48 -9.77 -22.86
N ASN A 112 -14.70 -8.70 -22.88
CA ASN A 112 -14.78 -7.65 -23.90
C ASN A 112 -14.15 -8.14 -25.20
N THR A 113 -14.90 -8.07 -26.29
CA THR A 113 -14.46 -8.43 -27.64
C THR A 113 -14.63 -7.27 -28.62
N SER A 114 -14.78 -6.05 -28.10
CA SER A 114 -15.08 -4.84 -28.88
C SER A 114 -14.00 -4.56 -29.92
N ALA A 115 -14.44 -4.24 -31.13
CA ALA A 115 -13.53 -3.76 -32.18
C ALA A 115 -13.16 -2.29 -31.99
N SER A 116 -14.02 -1.52 -31.33
CA SER A 116 -13.83 -0.10 -30.98
C SER A 116 -14.96 0.37 -30.06
N PHE A 117 -14.83 1.55 -29.48
CA PHE A 117 -15.87 2.21 -28.66
C PHE A 117 -17.22 2.41 -29.36
N VAL A 118 -17.23 2.54 -30.70
CA VAL A 118 -18.47 2.71 -31.51
C VAL A 118 -19.02 1.39 -32.08
N ASP A 119 -18.30 0.28 -31.94
CA ASP A 119 -18.71 -1.07 -32.32
C ASP A 119 -18.38 -2.04 -31.16
N PRO A 120 -18.99 -1.80 -29.97
CA PRO A 120 -18.74 -2.62 -28.79
C PRO A 120 -19.36 -4.00 -28.94
N SER A 121 -18.69 -5.00 -28.39
CA SER A 121 -19.16 -6.37 -28.30
C SER A 121 -18.57 -7.08 -27.10
N GLY A 122 -19.22 -8.12 -26.64
CA GLY A 122 -18.72 -8.95 -25.55
C GLY A 122 -19.45 -10.25 -25.44
N VAL A 123 -18.85 -11.18 -24.75
CA VAL A 123 -19.40 -12.52 -24.52
C VAL A 123 -19.30 -12.90 -23.04
N LEU A 124 -20.27 -13.67 -22.56
CA LEU A 124 -20.14 -14.41 -21.33
C LEU A 124 -19.53 -15.78 -21.66
N VAL A 125 -18.35 -16.05 -21.15
CA VAL A 125 -17.67 -17.35 -21.27
C VAL A 125 -17.92 -18.16 -20.01
N VAL A 126 -18.38 -19.41 -20.17
CA VAL A 126 -18.62 -20.34 -19.07
C VAL A 126 -17.52 -21.40 -19.08
N VAL A 127 -16.78 -21.50 -17.96
CA VAL A 127 -15.65 -22.42 -17.82
C VAL A 127 -15.95 -23.46 -16.74
N ASP A 128 -15.81 -24.74 -17.08
CA ASP A 128 -15.82 -25.82 -16.09
C ASP A 128 -14.49 -25.83 -15.33
N LEU A 129 -14.55 -25.59 -14.01
CA LEU A 129 -13.36 -25.45 -13.15
C LEU A 129 -12.62 -26.78 -12.91
N ALA A 130 -13.29 -27.91 -13.08
CA ALA A 130 -12.66 -29.24 -12.88
C ALA A 130 -11.81 -29.65 -14.10
N THR A 131 -12.28 -29.32 -15.30
CA THR A 131 -11.57 -29.62 -16.56
C THR A 131 -10.74 -28.45 -17.07
N ARG A 132 -11.08 -27.22 -16.66
CA ARG A 132 -10.57 -25.96 -17.19
C ARG A 132 -10.82 -25.82 -18.70
N GLU A 133 -12.02 -26.19 -19.13
CA GLU A 133 -12.46 -26.08 -20.52
C GLU A 133 -13.64 -25.10 -20.60
N ILE A 134 -13.70 -24.34 -21.69
CA ILE A 134 -14.86 -23.52 -22.05
C ILE A 134 -15.99 -24.47 -22.46
N VAL A 135 -17.14 -24.37 -21.77
CA VAL A 135 -18.30 -25.24 -22.00
C VAL A 135 -19.49 -24.53 -22.65
N ALA A 136 -19.50 -23.18 -22.61
CA ALA A 136 -20.50 -22.37 -23.33
C ALA A 136 -19.96 -20.95 -23.50
N GLU A 137 -20.53 -20.25 -24.52
CA GLU A 137 -20.37 -18.82 -24.77
C GLU A 137 -21.73 -18.22 -25.10
N HIS A 138 -22.02 -17.02 -24.57
CA HIS A 138 -23.25 -16.29 -24.83
C HIS A 138 -22.90 -14.87 -25.28
N ASP A 139 -23.50 -14.44 -26.39
CA ASP A 139 -23.39 -13.08 -26.90
C ASP A 139 -24.08 -12.10 -25.92
N LEU A 140 -23.36 -11.10 -25.47
CA LEU A 140 -23.87 -10.05 -24.59
C LEU A 140 -24.34 -8.82 -25.37
N GLY A 141 -23.89 -8.65 -26.63
CA GLY A 141 -24.30 -7.58 -27.53
C GLY A 141 -23.69 -6.20 -27.20
N GLY A 142 -22.70 -6.12 -26.35
CA GLY A 142 -21.98 -4.90 -25.95
C GLY A 142 -20.80 -5.23 -25.05
N GLN A 143 -20.01 -4.21 -24.71
CA GLN A 143 -18.85 -4.33 -23.84
C GLN A 143 -19.29 -4.57 -22.39
N PRO A 144 -19.00 -5.76 -21.82
CA PRO A 144 -19.26 -5.99 -20.40
C PRO A 144 -18.16 -5.35 -19.54
N ASP A 145 -18.54 -4.92 -18.34
CA ASP A 145 -17.62 -4.52 -17.30
C ASP A 145 -17.65 -5.50 -16.11
N SER A 146 -18.67 -5.51 -15.29
CA SER A 146 -18.74 -6.35 -14.11
C SER A 146 -19.83 -7.42 -14.17
N ILE A 147 -19.62 -8.54 -13.42
CA ILE A 147 -20.59 -9.63 -13.23
C ILE A 147 -20.76 -9.93 -11.74
N ASP A 148 -21.99 -10.20 -11.31
CA ASP A 148 -22.29 -10.74 -9.98
C ASP A 148 -23.41 -11.78 -10.07
N ILE A 149 -23.25 -12.90 -9.35
CA ILE A 149 -24.19 -14.03 -9.39
C ILE A 149 -25.10 -13.98 -8.17
N ALA A 150 -26.39 -14.14 -8.40
CA ALA A 150 -27.36 -14.22 -7.32
C ALA A 150 -26.99 -15.30 -6.29
N PRO A 151 -27.12 -15.06 -4.98
CA PRO A 151 -26.75 -16.01 -3.94
C PRO A 151 -27.45 -17.38 -4.04
N ASP A 152 -28.60 -17.45 -4.72
CA ASP A 152 -29.30 -18.71 -4.99
C ASP A 152 -28.83 -19.42 -6.26
N GLY A 153 -27.89 -18.82 -7.02
CA GLY A 153 -27.28 -19.35 -8.22
C GLY A 153 -28.17 -19.40 -9.46
N ARG A 154 -29.33 -18.74 -9.46
CA ARG A 154 -30.30 -18.81 -10.55
C ARG A 154 -30.14 -17.71 -11.59
N PHE A 155 -29.48 -16.65 -11.28
CA PHE A 155 -29.28 -15.49 -12.14
C PHE A 155 -27.84 -15.00 -12.05
N ALA A 156 -27.33 -14.48 -13.16
CA ALA A 156 -26.16 -13.61 -13.18
C ALA A 156 -26.58 -12.24 -13.74
N ALA A 157 -26.08 -11.18 -13.15
CA ALA A 157 -26.23 -9.81 -13.60
C ALA A 157 -24.90 -9.33 -14.18
N ILE A 158 -24.92 -8.69 -15.35
CA ILE A 158 -23.73 -8.20 -16.03
C ILE A 158 -23.97 -6.75 -16.45
N ALA A 159 -23.13 -5.83 -15.98
CA ALA A 159 -23.10 -4.46 -16.48
C ALA A 159 -22.55 -4.49 -17.92
N ILE A 160 -23.25 -3.84 -18.83
CA ILE A 160 -22.80 -3.62 -20.20
C ILE A 160 -22.57 -2.13 -20.34
N GLU A 161 -21.36 -1.74 -20.18
CA GLU A 161 -20.95 -0.34 -20.07
C GLU A 161 -21.02 0.36 -21.42
N ASN A 162 -20.40 -0.24 -22.47
CA ASN A 162 -20.16 0.40 -23.76
C ASN A 162 -19.40 1.72 -23.58
N GLU A 163 -18.30 1.64 -22.88
CA GLU A 163 -17.41 2.73 -22.50
C GLU A 163 -17.23 3.79 -23.60
N ARG A 164 -17.28 5.05 -23.23
CA ARG A 164 -17.02 6.19 -24.12
C ARG A 164 -15.53 6.29 -24.50
N ASP A 165 -15.24 6.85 -25.67
CA ASP A 165 -13.87 7.20 -26.05
C ASP A 165 -13.47 8.56 -25.42
N GLU A 166 -12.60 8.54 -24.45
CA GLU A 166 -12.09 9.73 -23.77
C GLU A 166 -11.31 10.70 -24.70
N ASN A 167 -10.85 10.21 -25.86
CA ASN A 167 -10.14 11.03 -26.84
C ASN A 167 -11.09 11.78 -27.79
N VAL A 168 -12.38 11.44 -27.78
CA VAL A 168 -13.41 12.12 -28.57
C VAL A 168 -14.06 13.21 -27.74
N ASP A 169 -13.99 14.47 -28.20
CA ASP A 169 -14.53 15.65 -27.54
C ASP A 169 -14.13 15.80 -26.06
N GLY A 170 -12.94 15.26 -25.69
CA GLY A 170 -12.44 15.26 -24.30
C GLY A 170 -13.25 14.37 -23.37
N GLY A 171 -13.78 13.25 -23.86
CA GLY A 171 -14.57 12.30 -23.10
C GLY A 171 -16.00 12.74 -22.79
N ALA A 172 -16.51 13.76 -23.51
CA ALA A 172 -17.84 14.28 -23.22
C ALA A 172 -18.94 13.27 -23.61
N MET A 173 -19.91 13.11 -22.73
CA MET A 173 -21.13 12.34 -22.97
C MET A 173 -22.25 13.22 -23.57
N PRO A 174 -23.22 12.65 -24.38
CA PRO A 174 -23.34 11.22 -24.67
C PRO A 174 -22.48 10.75 -25.86
N GLN A 175 -22.07 9.49 -25.82
CA GLN A 175 -21.44 8.77 -26.93
C GLN A 175 -22.20 7.45 -27.13
N ALA A 176 -22.64 7.16 -28.35
CA ALA A 176 -23.40 5.94 -28.63
C ALA A 176 -22.46 4.78 -29.02
N PRO A 177 -22.84 3.54 -28.69
CA PRO A 177 -24.14 3.10 -28.16
C PRO A 177 -24.20 3.13 -26.62
N ALA A 178 -25.37 3.46 -26.08
CA ALA A 178 -25.62 3.45 -24.66
C ALA A 178 -25.47 2.06 -24.03
N GLY A 179 -24.99 2.02 -22.78
CA GLY A 179 -24.91 0.82 -21.97
C GLY A 179 -26.25 0.33 -21.43
N TYR A 180 -26.26 -0.84 -20.81
CA TYR A 180 -27.45 -1.51 -20.28
C TYR A 180 -27.08 -2.62 -19.29
N LEU A 181 -28.09 -3.20 -18.62
CA LEU A 181 -27.91 -4.40 -17.80
C LEU A 181 -28.29 -5.66 -18.57
N SER A 182 -27.43 -6.68 -18.56
CA SER A 182 -27.76 -8.04 -19.02
C SER A 182 -28.06 -8.95 -17.83
N ILE A 183 -29.13 -9.76 -17.94
CA ILE A 183 -29.51 -10.78 -16.96
C ILE A 183 -29.41 -12.14 -17.64
N VAL A 184 -28.65 -13.05 -17.05
CA VAL A 184 -28.52 -14.44 -17.51
C VAL A 184 -29.33 -15.35 -16.61
N ASP A 185 -30.24 -16.12 -17.19
CA ASP A 185 -31.02 -17.14 -16.48
C ASP A 185 -30.17 -18.42 -16.37
N VAL A 186 -29.59 -18.67 -15.20
CA VAL A 186 -28.68 -19.81 -14.94
C VAL A 186 -29.50 -21.05 -14.60
N GLU A 187 -30.12 -21.65 -15.62
CA GLU A 187 -30.96 -22.84 -15.47
C GLU A 187 -30.69 -23.88 -16.57
N GLY A 188 -30.50 -25.12 -16.18
CA GLY A 188 -30.22 -26.22 -17.11
C GLY A 188 -28.75 -26.33 -17.52
N ALA A 189 -28.50 -26.81 -18.74
CA ALA A 189 -27.13 -26.89 -19.24
C ALA A 189 -26.59 -25.50 -19.62
N PRO A 190 -25.31 -25.21 -19.39
CA PRO A 190 -24.75 -23.90 -19.70
C PRO A 190 -25.03 -23.36 -21.09
N ALA A 191 -25.04 -24.22 -22.10
CA ALA A 191 -25.32 -23.83 -23.48
C ALA A 191 -26.79 -23.42 -23.76
N ASP A 192 -27.70 -23.71 -22.83
CA ASP A 192 -29.15 -23.42 -22.96
C ASP A 192 -29.59 -22.17 -22.19
N TRP A 193 -28.66 -21.47 -21.54
CA TRP A 193 -28.99 -20.28 -20.72
C TRP A 193 -29.51 -19.13 -21.56
N GLY A 194 -30.53 -18.44 -21.05
CA GLY A 194 -31.13 -17.27 -21.71
C GLY A 194 -30.47 -15.99 -21.24
N VAL A 195 -30.21 -15.07 -22.17
CA VAL A 195 -29.76 -13.70 -21.89
C VAL A 195 -30.88 -12.71 -22.14
N ARG A 196 -31.14 -11.83 -21.19
CA ARG A 196 -32.20 -10.80 -21.24
C ARG A 196 -31.58 -9.43 -21.03
N ARG A 197 -31.96 -8.45 -21.82
CA ARG A 197 -31.52 -7.06 -21.70
C ARG A 197 -32.52 -6.21 -20.92
N VAL A 198 -32.02 -5.34 -20.05
CA VAL A 198 -32.78 -4.32 -19.31
C VAL A 198 -32.21 -2.94 -19.67
N GLU A 199 -33.06 -2.10 -20.27
CA GLU A 199 -32.68 -0.75 -20.66
C GLU A 199 -32.60 0.17 -19.43
N LEU A 200 -31.53 1.00 -19.35
CA LEU A 200 -31.29 1.97 -18.30
C LEU A 200 -31.35 3.42 -18.81
N THR A 201 -31.57 3.62 -20.11
CA THR A 201 -31.74 4.95 -20.69
C THR A 201 -32.92 5.71 -20.09
N GLY A 202 -32.75 7.02 -19.85
CA GLY A 202 -33.80 7.90 -19.35
C GLY A 202 -33.95 7.96 -17.83
N ILE A 203 -33.16 7.17 -17.05
CA ILE A 203 -33.30 7.13 -15.58
C ILE A 203 -32.39 8.13 -14.86
N ALA A 204 -31.25 8.46 -15.42
CA ALA A 204 -30.30 9.43 -14.84
C ALA A 204 -30.67 10.87 -15.18
N GLU A 205 -30.24 11.83 -14.35
CA GLU A 205 -30.43 13.27 -14.62
C GLU A 205 -29.37 13.81 -15.60
N PHE A 206 -28.17 13.26 -15.55
CA PHE A 206 -27.07 13.64 -16.43
C PHE A 206 -26.86 12.55 -17.49
N ALA A 207 -26.66 12.93 -18.73
CA ALA A 207 -26.45 12.04 -19.87
C ALA A 207 -27.48 10.89 -19.95
N ALA A 208 -28.78 11.21 -19.77
CA ALA A 208 -29.85 10.23 -19.66
C ALA A 208 -29.98 9.26 -20.85
N ASP A 209 -29.55 9.70 -22.03
CA ASP A 209 -29.59 8.89 -23.25
C ASP A 209 -28.37 7.95 -23.38
N ASP A 210 -27.42 8.04 -22.45
CA ASP A 210 -26.16 7.32 -22.45
C ASP A 210 -25.79 6.86 -21.03
N PRO A 211 -26.46 5.85 -20.48
CA PRO A 211 -26.03 5.22 -19.25
C PRO A 211 -24.77 4.40 -19.49
N GLU A 212 -23.78 4.55 -18.61
CA GLU A 212 -22.57 3.73 -18.53
C GLU A 212 -22.60 2.90 -17.22
N PRO A 213 -23.20 1.68 -17.25
CA PRO A 213 -23.23 0.78 -16.11
C PRO A 213 -21.86 0.18 -15.85
N GLU A 214 -21.34 0.38 -14.65
CA GLU A 214 -20.02 -0.01 -14.19
C GLU A 214 -20.07 -1.29 -13.37
N PHE A 215 -20.67 -1.21 -12.22
CA PHE A 215 -20.61 -2.28 -11.26
C PHE A 215 -21.98 -2.83 -10.87
N VAL A 216 -22.03 -4.15 -10.59
CA VAL A 216 -23.25 -4.84 -10.15
C VAL A 216 -23.07 -5.55 -8.82
N SER A 217 -24.14 -5.58 -8.01
CA SER A 217 -24.18 -6.36 -6.78
C SER A 217 -25.57 -6.93 -6.54
N VAL A 218 -25.69 -8.23 -6.28
CA VAL A 218 -26.96 -8.95 -6.11
C VAL A 218 -27.18 -9.31 -4.64
N ASN A 219 -28.37 -8.99 -4.10
CA ASN A 219 -28.76 -9.36 -2.74
C ASN A 219 -29.46 -10.72 -2.65
N ALA A 220 -29.81 -11.15 -1.41
CA ALA A 220 -30.47 -12.42 -1.16
C ALA A 220 -31.91 -12.50 -1.72
N HIS A 221 -32.48 -11.40 -2.18
CA HIS A 221 -33.80 -11.32 -2.79
C HIS A 221 -33.78 -11.29 -4.32
N ASN A 222 -32.63 -11.57 -4.94
CA ASN A 222 -32.40 -11.47 -6.39
C ASN A 222 -32.67 -10.06 -6.94
N GLN A 223 -32.29 -9.05 -6.16
CA GLN A 223 -32.28 -7.67 -6.60
C GLN A 223 -30.82 -7.25 -6.86
N VAL A 224 -30.58 -6.72 -8.04
CA VAL A 224 -29.27 -6.20 -8.41
C VAL A 224 -29.24 -4.68 -8.24
N ALA A 225 -28.23 -4.17 -7.55
CA ALA A 225 -27.86 -2.77 -7.61
C ALA A 225 -26.83 -2.59 -8.72
N VAL A 226 -26.95 -1.50 -9.46
CA VAL A 226 -26.08 -1.15 -10.60
C VAL A 226 -25.66 0.31 -10.43
N THR A 227 -24.34 0.57 -10.47
CA THR A 227 -23.80 1.92 -10.59
C THR A 227 -23.79 2.36 -12.06
N LEU A 228 -24.04 3.65 -12.27
CA LEU A 228 -23.83 4.36 -13.51
C LEU A 228 -22.87 5.50 -13.15
N GLN A 229 -21.58 5.26 -13.29
CA GLN A 229 -20.54 6.08 -12.67
C GLN A 229 -20.60 7.53 -13.19
N GLU A 230 -20.43 7.74 -14.47
CA GLU A 230 -20.40 9.08 -15.10
C GLU A 230 -21.75 9.77 -15.00
N ASN A 231 -22.85 8.99 -15.02
CA ASN A 231 -24.18 9.54 -14.79
C ASN A 231 -24.42 9.93 -13.33
N ASN A 232 -23.54 9.52 -12.40
CA ASN A 232 -23.65 9.73 -10.95
C ASN A 232 -24.98 9.19 -10.40
N HIS A 233 -25.33 7.95 -10.78
CA HIS A 233 -26.64 7.37 -10.55
C HIS A 233 -26.56 5.91 -10.11
N ILE A 234 -27.57 5.43 -9.37
CA ILE A 234 -27.70 4.05 -8.93
C ILE A 234 -29.06 3.53 -9.33
N ALA A 235 -29.12 2.33 -9.89
CA ALA A 235 -30.36 1.63 -10.22
C ALA A 235 -30.48 0.32 -9.43
N VAL A 236 -31.72 -0.08 -9.10
CA VAL A 236 -32.02 -1.38 -8.50
C VAL A 236 -33.04 -2.10 -9.35
N VAL A 237 -32.70 -3.30 -9.83
CA VAL A 237 -33.50 -4.12 -10.76
C VAL A 237 -33.85 -5.47 -10.12
N ASP A 238 -35.09 -5.94 -10.31
CA ASP A 238 -35.53 -7.28 -9.93
C ASP A 238 -35.12 -8.30 -11.01
N LEU A 239 -34.18 -9.19 -10.72
CA LEU A 239 -33.65 -10.12 -11.70
C LEU A 239 -34.68 -11.07 -12.29
N PRO A 240 -35.62 -11.68 -11.51
CA PRO A 240 -36.65 -12.56 -12.06
C PRO A 240 -37.50 -11.91 -13.15
N THR A 241 -37.85 -10.64 -13.01
CA THR A 241 -38.75 -9.95 -13.95
C THR A 241 -38.06 -8.97 -14.89
N GLY A 242 -36.84 -8.56 -14.59
CA GLY A 242 -36.13 -7.48 -15.28
C GLY A 242 -36.73 -6.08 -14.99
N ALA A 243 -37.57 -5.95 -13.97
CA ALA A 243 -38.25 -4.68 -13.67
C ALA A 243 -37.32 -3.75 -12.88
N LEU A 244 -37.18 -2.50 -13.34
CA LEU A 244 -36.56 -1.43 -12.56
C LEU A 244 -37.43 -1.15 -11.32
N ILE A 245 -36.88 -1.46 -10.16
CA ILE A 245 -37.60 -1.26 -8.87
C ILE A 245 -37.44 0.18 -8.39
N ARG A 246 -36.18 0.68 -8.48
CA ARG A 246 -35.77 1.99 -8.00
C ARG A 246 -34.58 2.51 -8.78
N HIS A 247 -34.42 3.81 -8.74
CA HIS A 247 -33.20 4.51 -9.11
C HIS A 247 -33.11 5.85 -8.39
N PHE A 248 -31.93 6.33 -8.17
CA PHE A 248 -31.67 7.63 -7.53
C PHE A 248 -30.26 8.13 -7.87
N SER A 249 -30.10 9.46 -7.82
CA SER A 249 -28.78 10.08 -7.98
C SER A 249 -27.91 9.78 -6.77
N ALA A 250 -26.63 9.46 -6.99
CA ALA A 250 -25.63 9.35 -5.92
C ALA A 250 -25.35 10.71 -5.24
N GLY A 251 -25.73 11.81 -5.90
CA GLY A 251 -25.65 13.16 -5.38
C GLY A 251 -24.23 13.70 -5.31
N THR A 252 -24.07 14.81 -4.59
CA THR A 252 -22.76 15.46 -4.35
C THR A 252 -22.38 15.37 -2.88
N ALA A 253 -21.06 15.39 -2.60
CA ALA A 253 -20.57 15.58 -1.24
C ALA A 253 -19.60 16.74 -1.16
N THR A 254 -19.46 17.30 0.05
CA THR A 254 -18.44 18.29 0.40
C THR A 254 -17.52 17.68 1.44
N VAL A 255 -16.28 17.52 1.10
CA VAL A 255 -15.25 16.93 1.96
C VAL A 255 -14.21 17.99 2.33
N THR A 256 -14.00 18.17 3.62
CA THR A 256 -13.04 19.12 4.18
C THR A 256 -11.87 18.36 4.80
N GLY A 257 -10.66 18.90 4.73
CA GLY A 257 -9.47 18.25 5.26
C GLY A 257 -8.83 17.30 4.24
N VAL A 258 -8.85 17.68 2.98
CA VAL A 258 -8.16 16.98 1.89
C VAL A 258 -7.03 17.83 1.32
N ASP A 259 -6.07 17.19 0.68
CA ASP A 259 -5.06 17.89 -0.12
C ASP A 259 -5.51 17.98 -1.57
N THR A 260 -5.32 19.15 -2.19
CA THR A 260 -5.73 19.42 -3.58
C THR A 260 -4.61 19.96 -4.44
N LYS A 261 -3.36 19.83 -3.97
CA LYS A 261 -2.20 20.35 -4.69
C LYS A 261 -1.14 19.28 -4.87
N THR A 262 -0.69 19.14 -6.09
CA THR A 262 0.49 18.35 -6.42
C THR A 262 1.73 19.24 -6.29
N ASP A 263 2.22 19.44 -5.07
CA ASP A 263 3.33 20.35 -4.78
C ASP A 263 4.43 19.72 -3.89
N LYS A 264 4.40 18.38 -3.75
CA LYS A 264 5.30 17.59 -2.92
C LYS A 264 5.12 17.80 -1.41
N ASN A 265 4.04 18.46 -0.99
CA ASN A 265 3.81 18.76 0.41
C ASN A 265 2.41 18.32 0.84
N ILE A 266 2.33 17.24 1.58
CA ILE A 266 1.05 16.74 2.10
C ILE A 266 0.45 17.76 3.07
N ALA A 267 -0.60 18.45 2.63
CA ALA A 267 -1.27 19.52 3.37
C ALA A 267 -2.81 19.42 3.28
N PRO A 268 -3.46 18.53 4.06
CA PRO A 268 -4.90 18.27 3.96
C PRO A 268 -5.72 19.42 4.59
N THR A 269 -5.71 20.60 3.95
CA THR A 269 -6.36 21.83 4.45
C THR A 269 -7.46 22.36 3.56
N ALA A 270 -7.66 21.75 2.40
CA ALA A 270 -8.64 22.18 1.41
C ALA A 270 -10.02 21.54 1.63
N THR A 271 -10.98 22.02 0.84
CA THR A 271 -12.35 21.50 0.75
C THR A 271 -12.66 21.23 -0.71
N VAL A 272 -13.18 20.04 -1.01
CA VAL A 272 -13.67 19.63 -2.33
C VAL A 272 -15.19 19.46 -2.26
N THR A 273 -15.87 19.91 -3.32
CA THR A 273 -17.31 19.62 -3.52
C THR A 273 -17.46 19.06 -4.93
N ALA A 274 -17.91 17.83 -5.06
CA ALA A 274 -18.01 17.11 -6.33
C ALA A 274 -19.20 16.14 -6.33
N PRO A 275 -19.69 15.71 -7.50
CA PRO A 275 -20.49 14.49 -7.61
C PRO A 275 -19.72 13.30 -7.03
N ARG A 276 -20.44 12.28 -6.54
CA ARG A 276 -19.79 11.06 -6.03
C ARG A 276 -19.20 10.24 -7.15
N GLU A 277 -19.95 10.08 -8.23
CA GLU A 277 -19.58 9.23 -9.37
C GLU A 277 -19.05 7.87 -8.87
N PRO A 278 -19.95 7.04 -8.27
CA PRO A 278 -19.54 5.78 -7.66
C PRO A 278 -19.17 4.76 -8.73
N ASP A 279 -18.00 4.19 -8.61
CA ASP A 279 -17.57 3.04 -9.36
C ASP A 279 -18.27 1.79 -8.80
N SER A 280 -17.75 1.17 -7.77
CA SER A 280 -18.29 -0.07 -7.25
C SER A 280 -19.45 0.13 -6.27
N VAL A 281 -20.33 -0.89 -6.22
CA VAL A 281 -21.46 -0.98 -5.29
C VAL A 281 -21.52 -2.35 -4.63
N ARG A 282 -21.88 -2.41 -3.35
CA ARG A 282 -22.17 -3.66 -2.63
C ARG A 282 -23.33 -3.51 -1.67
N TRP A 283 -24.18 -4.55 -1.61
CA TRP A 283 -25.20 -4.63 -0.60
C TRP A 283 -24.60 -4.81 0.81
N ILE A 284 -25.11 -4.02 1.77
CA ILE A 284 -24.80 -4.19 3.20
C ILE A 284 -26.07 -4.68 3.88
N GLY A 285 -26.26 -5.99 3.92
CA GLY A 285 -27.56 -6.60 4.22
C GLY A 285 -28.53 -6.46 3.04
N ASP A 286 -29.81 -6.32 3.35
CA ASP A 286 -30.86 -6.21 2.32
C ASP A 286 -31.40 -4.78 2.13
N ASP A 287 -30.99 -3.86 3.02
CA ASP A 287 -31.60 -2.53 3.12
C ASP A 287 -30.64 -1.37 2.79
N HIS A 288 -29.32 -1.64 2.70
CA HIS A 288 -28.32 -0.61 2.47
C HIS A 288 -27.39 -0.95 1.31
N LEU A 289 -26.93 0.08 0.63
CA LEU A 289 -25.89 -0.01 -0.43
C LEU A 289 -24.67 0.78 0.00
N GLY A 290 -23.50 0.15 -0.07
CA GLY A 290 -22.22 0.83 0.02
C GLY A 290 -21.69 1.12 -1.37
N THR A 291 -21.04 2.28 -1.56
CA THR A 291 -20.35 2.65 -2.80
C THR A 291 -18.94 3.15 -2.51
N ALA A 292 -18.01 2.89 -3.40
CA ALA A 292 -16.74 3.58 -3.46
C ALA A 292 -16.87 4.73 -4.50
N ASP A 293 -16.56 5.95 -4.07
CA ASP A 293 -16.91 7.16 -4.83
C ASP A 293 -15.62 7.71 -5.50
N GLU A 294 -15.11 6.96 -6.45
CA GLU A 294 -13.86 7.26 -7.18
C GLU A 294 -13.97 8.54 -7.99
N GLY A 295 -14.99 8.60 -8.82
CA GLY A 295 -15.24 9.65 -9.80
C GLY A 295 -14.41 9.50 -11.05
N ASP A 296 -14.99 9.87 -12.18
CA ASP A 296 -14.31 9.85 -13.46
C ASP A 296 -14.50 11.17 -14.24
N LEU A 297 -15.69 11.45 -14.73
CA LEU A 297 -15.95 12.52 -15.67
C LEU A 297 -15.91 13.93 -15.02
N ARG A 298 -16.43 14.09 -13.79
CA ARG A 298 -16.56 15.38 -13.09
C ARG A 298 -15.84 15.40 -11.75
N GLY A 299 -15.03 14.38 -11.52
CA GLY A 299 -14.18 14.18 -10.35
C GLY A 299 -14.95 13.63 -9.14
N GLY A 300 -14.52 12.59 -8.50
CA GLY A 300 -15.11 11.95 -7.34
C GLY A 300 -14.91 12.69 -6.01
N THR A 301 -15.58 12.22 -4.97
CA THR A 301 -15.53 12.83 -3.64
C THR A 301 -14.43 12.27 -2.74
N ARG A 302 -13.69 11.25 -3.19
CA ARG A 302 -12.64 10.56 -2.42
C ARG A 302 -13.20 9.84 -1.19
N THR A 303 -14.49 9.49 -1.23
CA THR A 303 -15.21 8.91 -0.09
C THR A 303 -15.68 7.51 -0.41
N TRP A 304 -16.09 6.77 0.61
CA TRP A 304 -17.06 5.73 0.43
C TRP A 304 -18.35 6.14 1.14
N THR A 305 -19.49 5.72 0.59
CA THR A 305 -20.82 6.19 1.03
C THR A 305 -21.72 4.99 1.30
N VAL A 306 -22.62 5.11 2.30
CA VAL A 306 -23.70 4.16 2.53
C VAL A 306 -25.04 4.85 2.29
N PHE A 307 -25.87 4.22 1.47
CA PHE A 307 -27.23 4.66 1.15
C PHE A 307 -28.25 3.71 1.77
N ASP A 308 -29.39 4.24 2.17
CA ASP A 308 -30.60 3.46 2.35
C ASP A 308 -31.13 3.07 0.97
N ALA A 309 -31.15 1.79 0.66
CA ALA A 309 -31.48 1.27 -0.68
C ALA A 309 -32.95 1.55 -1.08
N MET A 310 -33.84 1.81 -0.11
CA MET A 310 -35.25 2.07 -0.34
C MET A 310 -35.54 3.53 -0.66
N THR A 311 -34.81 4.46 -0.08
CA THR A 311 -35.03 5.89 -0.20
C THR A 311 -33.99 6.61 -1.06
N GLY A 312 -32.77 6.05 -1.21
CA GLY A 312 -31.63 6.72 -1.79
C GLY A 312 -31.00 7.75 -0.84
N GLU A 313 -31.41 7.79 0.44
CA GLU A 313 -30.84 8.70 1.43
C GLU A 313 -29.42 8.25 1.82
N VAL A 314 -28.49 9.19 1.86
CA VAL A 314 -27.14 8.95 2.40
C VAL A 314 -27.26 8.81 3.91
N VAL A 315 -26.90 7.64 4.44
CA VAL A 315 -26.91 7.37 5.89
C VAL A 315 -25.51 7.44 6.52
N HIS A 316 -24.48 7.31 5.69
CA HIS A 316 -23.07 7.51 6.08
C HIS A 316 -22.23 7.99 4.91
N SER A 317 -21.21 8.80 5.19
CA SER A 317 -20.13 9.12 4.25
C SER A 317 -18.84 9.27 5.04
N SER A 318 -17.74 8.67 4.54
CA SER A 318 -16.44 8.64 5.22
C SER A 318 -15.76 10.01 5.34
N GLY A 319 -16.20 11.01 4.58
CA GLY A 319 -15.51 12.31 4.55
C GLY A 319 -14.02 12.12 4.16
N ALA A 320 -13.12 12.76 4.91
CA ALA A 320 -11.67 12.68 4.67
C ALA A 320 -10.99 11.46 5.35
N GLU A 321 -11.73 10.47 5.83
CA GLU A 321 -11.17 9.38 6.62
C GLU A 321 -10.20 8.50 5.81
N LEU A 322 -10.52 8.24 4.53
CA LEU A 322 -9.67 7.45 3.63
C LEU A 322 -8.36 8.19 3.29
N GLU A 323 -8.43 9.49 3.00
CA GLU A 323 -7.26 10.35 2.82
C GLU A 323 -6.37 10.35 4.07
N ASN A 324 -6.98 10.53 5.26
CA ASN A 324 -6.26 10.51 6.53
C ASN A 324 -5.65 9.14 6.83
N LEU A 325 -6.29 8.04 6.45
CA LEU A 325 -5.74 6.70 6.58
C LEU A 325 -4.44 6.57 5.77
N ALA A 326 -4.45 6.98 4.51
CA ALA A 326 -3.27 6.95 3.63
C ALA A 326 -2.15 7.87 4.15
N ILE A 327 -2.48 9.09 4.58
CA ILE A 327 -1.54 10.05 5.19
C ILE A 327 -0.89 9.44 6.44
N ASN A 328 -1.70 8.86 7.32
CA ASN A 328 -1.24 8.30 8.58
C ASN A 328 -0.46 6.98 8.43
N SER A 329 -0.54 6.36 7.27
CA SER A 329 0.17 5.12 6.93
C SER A 329 1.45 5.36 6.10
N GLY A 330 1.74 6.61 5.72
CA GLY A 330 2.86 6.96 4.85
C GLY A 330 2.67 6.48 3.41
N GLN A 331 1.42 6.38 2.97
CA GLN A 331 1.03 5.90 1.64
C GLN A 331 0.08 6.87 0.94
N TYR A 332 0.21 8.16 1.22
CA TYR A 332 -0.60 9.17 0.54
C TYR A 332 -0.05 9.48 -0.87
N PRO A 333 -0.87 9.34 -1.92
CA PRO A 333 -0.45 9.57 -3.30
C PRO A 333 -0.40 11.08 -3.62
N GLU A 334 0.63 11.77 -3.18
CA GLU A 334 0.74 13.24 -3.32
C GLU A 334 0.66 13.69 -4.78
N LYS A 335 1.17 12.90 -5.73
CA LYS A 335 1.05 13.17 -7.16
C LYS A 335 -0.40 13.18 -7.67
N ARG A 336 -1.32 12.55 -6.95
CA ARG A 336 -2.75 12.52 -7.24
C ARG A 336 -3.55 13.55 -6.44
N ALA A 337 -2.93 14.25 -5.49
CA ALA A 337 -3.58 15.24 -4.63
C ALA A 337 -4.35 16.31 -5.43
N GLY A 338 -3.76 16.81 -6.52
CA GLY A 338 -4.39 17.77 -7.43
C GLY A 338 -5.49 17.19 -8.33
N LYS A 339 -5.76 15.87 -8.25
CA LYS A 339 -6.78 15.15 -9.01
C LYS A 339 -7.82 14.56 -8.04
N LYS A 340 -7.86 13.24 -7.93
CA LYS A 340 -8.85 12.49 -7.16
C LYS A 340 -8.30 11.88 -5.84
N GLY A 341 -7.06 12.18 -5.45
CA GLY A 341 -6.42 11.76 -4.19
C GLY A 341 -6.20 10.25 -4.12
N VAL A 342 -6.76 9.59 -3.10
CA VAL A 342 -6.57 8.14 -2.86
C VAL A 342 -7.34 7.25 -3.81
N GLU A 343 -8.34 7.78 -4.53
CA GLU A 343 -9.18 7.09 -5.49
C GLU A 343 -9.75 5.78 -4.91
N PRO A 344 -10.85 5.86 -4.12
CA PRO A 344 -11.53 4.67 -3.64
C PRO A 344 -12.36 4.07 -4.79
N GLU A 345 -12.02 2.86 -5.22
CA GLU A 345 -12.57 2.20 -6.40
C GLU A 345 -13.25 0.88 -6.02
N GLY A 346 -12.49 -0.13 -5.62
CA GLY A 346 -13.02 -1.42 -5.25
C GLY A 346 -13.78 -1.42 -3.91
N LEU A 347 -14.91 -2.14 -3.83
CA LEU A 347 -15.66 -2.35 -2.60
C LEU A 347 -16.08 -3.82 -2.46
N ALA A 348 -15.85 -4.42 -1.31
CA ALA A 348 -16.40 -5.72 -0.97
C ALA A 348 -17.02 -5.74 0.43
N VAL A 349 -18.05 -6.54 0.62
CA VAL A 349 -18.73 -6.72 1.91
C VAL A 349 -18.89 -8.19 2.22
N ALA A 350 -18.46 -8.63 3.41
CA ALA A 350 -18.62 -10.01 3.83
C ALA A 350 -18.76 -10.17 5.34
N THR A 351 -19.37 -11.28 5.76
CA THR A 351 -19.51 -11.64 7.18
C THR A 351 -18.49 -12.70 7.55
N PHE A 352 -17.57 -12.36 8.44
CA PHE A 352 -16.61 -13.29 9.04
C PHE A 352 -17.05 -13.62 10.46
N GLY A 353 -17.47 -14.85 10.66
CA GLY A 353 -18.00 -15.30 11.96
C GLY A 353 -19.28 -14.59 12.35
N LYS A 354 -19.20 -13.54 13.16
CA LYS A 354 -20.36 -12.77 13.63
C LYS A 354 -20.34 -11.32 13.19
N HIS A 355 -19.22 -10.88 12.62
CA HIS A 355 -18.99 -9.48 12.26
C HIS A 355 -19.03 -9.31 10.75
N ARG A 356 -19.70 -8.25 10.33
CA ARG A 356 -19.74 -7.83 8.93
C ARG A 356 -18.68 -6.77 8.71
N TYR A 357 -17.86 -6.98 7.67
CA TYR A 357 -16.81 -6.07 7.26
C TYR A 357 -17.11 -5.52 5.89
N ALA A 358 -16.76 -4.25 5.69
CA ALA A 358 -16.57 -3.65 4.37
C ALA A 358 -15.08 -3.43 4.14
N PHE A 359 -14.65 -3.71 2.92
CA PHE A 359 -13.30 -3.51 2.43
C PHE A 359 -13.38 -2.50 1.30
N VAL A 360 -12.64 -1.39 1.43
CA VAL A 360 -12.62 -0.32 0.42
C VAL A 360 -11.20 -0.25 -0.14
N GLY A 361 -11.04 -0.53 -1.43
CA GLY A 361 -9.79 -0.39 -2.16
C GLY A 361 -9.46 1.08 -2.36
N LEU A 362 -8.24 1.48 -2.07
CA LEU A 362 -7.69 2.80 -2.33
C LEU A 362 -6.62 2.63 -3.40
N GLU A 363 -7.04 2.70 -4.65
CA GLU A 363 -6.24 2.34 -5.83
C GLU A 363 -4.89 3.05 -5.80
N ARG A 364 -4.89 4.37 -5.73
CA ARG A 364 -3.66 5.17 -5.80
C ARG A 364 -2.86 5.21 -4.50
N ALA A 365 -3.43 4.74 -3.39
CA ALA A 365 -2.72 4.61 -2.11
C ALA A 365 -2.17 3.20 -1.86
N ASN A 366 -2.39 2.24 -2.76
CA ASN A 366 -1.95 0.85 -2.64
C ASN A 366 -2.38 0.23 -1.30
N MET A 367 -3.64 0.44 -0.92
CA MET A 367 -4.19 0.04 0.38
C MET A 367 -5.62 -0.45 0.28
N VAL A 368 -6.04 -1.22 1.30
CA VAL A 368 -7.45 -1.50 1.56
C VAL A 368 -7.82 -0.99 2.94
N ALA A 369 -8.86 -0.18 3.03
CA ALA A 369 -9.47 0.22 4.30
C ALA A 369 -10.48 -0.84 4.76
N VAL A 370 -10.37 -1.30 6.01
CA VAL A 370 -11.26 -2.31 6.60
C VAL A 370 -12.17 -1.65 7.60
N TYR A 371 -13.48 -1.78 7.40
CA TYR A 371 -14.51 -1.26 8.29
C TYR A 371 -15.33 -2.37 8.95
N ASP A 372 -15.69 -2.17 10.21
CA ASP A 372 -16.81 -2.87 10.85
C ASP A 372 -18.12 -2.17 10.41
N VAL A 373 -18.99 -2.94 9.78
CA VAL A 373 -20.29 -2.48 9.30
C VAL A 373 -21.45 -3.32 9.89
N ASP A 374 -21.29 -3.81 11.11
CA ASP A 374 -22.38 -4.46 11.86
C ASP A 374 -23.59 -3.49 11.98
N ASP A 375 -23.30 -2.20 12.15
CA ASP A 375 -24.26 -1.11 11.93
C ASP A 375 -23.84 -0.30 10.69
N PRO A 376 -24.57 -0.43 9.56
CA PRO A 376 -24.22 0.27 8.32
C PRO A 376 -24.41 1.80 8.38
N ARG A 377 -25.04 2.32 9.43
CA ARG A 377 -25.21 3.77 9.66
C ARG A 377 -24.03 4.38 10.43
N GLU A 378 -23.27 3.55 11.15
CA GLU A 378 -22.09 3.94 11.93
C GLU A 378 -20.89 3.03 11.64
N PRO A 379 -20.41 2.94 10.39
CA PRO A 379 -19.20 2.19 10.05
C PRO A 379 -18.02 2.64 10.90
N LYS A 380 -17.15 1.69 11.27
CA LYS A 380 -15.97 1.98 12.07
C LYS A 380 -14.72 1.51 11.35
N LEU A 381 -13.83 2.44 11.03
CA LEU A 381 -12.52 2.10 10.49
C LEU A 381 -11.72 1.30 11.51
N LEU A 382 -11.28 0.11 11.13
CA LEU A 382 -10.53 -0.82 11.98
C LEU A 382 -9.06 -0.89 11.62
N GLN A 383 -8.74 -0.85 10.33
CA GLN A 383 -7.40 -1.16 9.83
C GLN A 383 -7.20 -0.65 8.41
N GLY A 384 -5.97 -0.24 8.08
CA GLY A 384 -5.48 -0.11 6.70
C GLY A 384 -4.58 -1.30 6.38
N LEU A 385 -4.69 -1.87 5.19
CA LEU A 385 -3.90 -3.00 4.71
C LEU A 385 -3.10 -2.58 3.48
N PRO A 386 -1.76 -2.42 3.57
CA PRO A 386 -0.92 -2.19 2.40
C PRO A 386 -0.97 -3.38 1.43
N THR A 387 -1.09 -3.13 0.14
CA THR A 387 -1.26 -4.14 -0.92
C THR A 387 -0.16 -4.09 -1.98
N GLY A 388 -0.37 -4.79 -3.12
CA GLY A 388 0.29 -4.49 -4.39
C GLY A 388 -0.11 -3.13 -4.93
N VAL A 389 0.45 -2.72 -6.08
CA VAL A 389 0.16 -1.43 -6.72
C VAL A 389 -1.14 -1.54 -7.52
N GLY A 390 -2.05 -0.56 -7.36
CA GLY A 390 -3.37 -0.56 -7.99
C GLY A 390 -4.27 -1.70 -7.47
N PRO A 391 -4.71 -1.70 -6.18
CA PRO A 391 -5.69 -2.68 -5.71
C PRO A 391 -7.08 -2.36 -6.26
N GLU A 392 -7.64 -3.29 -7.03
CA GLU A 392 -8.94 -3.20 -7.65
C GLU A 392 -9.89 -4.28 -7.10
N GLY A 393 -9.60 -5.55 -7.39
CA GLY A 393 -10.44 -6.68 -6.97
C GLY A 393 -10.28 -7.04 -5.49
N LEU A 394 -11.38 -7.02 -4.75
CA LEU A 394 -11.42 -7.38 -3.34
C LEU A 394 -12.27 -8.62 -3.13
N LEU A 395 -11.64 -9.72 -2.78
CA LEU A 395 -12.29 -11.03 -2.64
C LEU A 395 -12.25 -11.55 -1.19
N PRO A 396 -13.27 -11.28 -0.38
CA PRO A 396 -13.40 -11.92 0.92
C PRO A 396 -13.84 -13.37 0.78
N ILE A 397 -13.19 -14.28 1.50
CA ILE A 397 -13.48 -15.72 1.54
C ILE A 397 -13.76 -16.14 3.00
N PRO A 398 -15.00 -15.94 3.51
CA PRO A 398 -15.34 -16.25 4.90
C PRO A 398 -15.10 -17.69 5.30
N ALA A 399 -15.25 -18.64 4.37
CA ALA A 399 -15.05 -20.07 4.59
C ALA A 399 -13.64 -20.43 5.10
N THR A 400 -12.63 -19.64 4.69
CA THR A 400 -11.23 -19.82 5.11
C THR A 400 -10.72 -18.72 6.02
N GLY A 401 -11.52 -17.68 6.26
CA GLY A 401 -11.11 -16.49 7.00
C GLY A 401 -10.11 -15.62 6.24
N THR A 402 -10.13 -15.66 4.92
CA THR A 402 -9.16 -15.00 4.02
C THR A 402 -9.81 -13.80 3.31
N LEU A 403 -9.07 -12.72 3.17
CA LEU A 403 -9.28 -11.68 2.17
C LEU A 403 -8.17 -11.82 1.14
N ILE A 404 -8.51 -11.83 -0.13
CA ILE A 404 -7.55 -11.69 -1.25
C ILE A 404 -7.77 -10.34 -1.91
N VAL A 405 -6.68 -9.66 -2.21
CA VAL A 405 -6.67 -8.39 -2.92
C VAL A 405 -5.91 -8.61 -4.22
N ALA A 406 -6.57 -8.34 -5.32
CA ALA A 406 -5.96 -8.30 -6.65
C ALA A 406 -5.44 -6.89 -6.90
N ALA A 407 -4.22 -6.80 -7.42
CA ALA A 407 -3.54 -5.54 -7.74
C ALA A 407 -3.01 -5.63 -9.17
N GLU A 408 -3.49 -4.74 -10.02
CA GLU A 408 -3.41 -4.84 -11.47
C GLU A 408 -2.08 -4.38 -12.08
N GLU A 409 -1.43 -3.39 -11.48
CA GLU A 409 -0.28 -2.73 -12.10
C GLU A 409 0.90 -3.69 -12.35
N ASP A 410 1.37 -3.70 -13.60
CA ASP A 410 2.51 -4.49 -14.04
C ASP A 410 3.46 -3.67 -14.92
N SER A 411 4.61 -3.31 -14.36
CA SER A 411 5.75 -2.71 -15.03
C SER A 411 7.01 -3.50 -14.69
N ALA A 412 7.36 -4.49 -15.49
CA ALA A 412 8.55 -5.31 -15.27
C ALA A 412 9.85 -4.47 -15.31
N GLU A 413 9.87 -3.35 -16.06
CA GLU A 413 11.00 -2.42 -16.13
C GLU A 413 11.23 -1.72 -14.78
N ASP A 414 10.13 -1.31 -14.11
CA ASP A 414 10.17 -0.66 -12.80
C ASP A 414 10.18 -1.68 -11.64
N GLY A 415 10.10 -2.97 -11.96
CA GLY A 415 10.06 -4.06 -10.98
C GLY A 415 8.73 -4.17 -10.23
N ILE A 416 7.67 -3.50 -10.71
CA ILE A 416 6.30 -3.64 -10.23
C ILE A 416 5.68 -4.82 -10.96
N ARG A 417 4.99 -5.68 -10.24
CA ARG A 417 4.30 -6.84 -10.85
C ARG A 417 2.90 -6.96 -10.27
N SER A 418 1.94 -7.13 -11.16
CA SER A 418 0.57 -7.46 -10.77
C SER A 418 0.53 -8.68 -9.84
N SER A 419 -0.35 -8.66 -8.86
CA SER A 419 -0.27 -9.65 -7.77
C SER A 419 -1.60 -9.91 -7.08
N LEU A 420 -1.71 -11.10 -6.50
CA LEU A 420 -2.71 -11.43 -5.48
C LEU A 420 -2.06 -11.35 -4.10
N THR A 421 -2.59 -10.54 -3.21
CA THR A 421 -2.17 -10.48 -1.80
C THR A 421 -3.23 -11.07 -0.90
N SER A 422 -2.87 -12.02 -0.04
CA SER A 422 -3.78 -12.66 0.90
C SER A 422 -3.61 -12.16 2.32
N TYR A 423 -4.71 -12.00 3.03
CA TYR A 423 -4.78 -11.65 4.45
C TYR A 423 -5.64 -12.66 5.19
N GLN A 424 -5.17 -13.10 6.37
CA GLN A 424 -5.91 -14.00 7.25
C GLN A 424 -6.50 -13.24 8.44
N LEU A 425 -7.80 -13.42 8.69
CA LEU A 425 -8.43 -12.91 9.91
C LEU A 425 -7.92 -13.72 11.11
N THR A 426 -7.25 -13.05 12.02
CA THR A 426 -6.59 -13.69 13.16
C THR A 426 -6.87 -12.97 14.47
N ARG A 427 -6.84 -13.70 15.58
CA ARG A 427 -6.81 -13.15 16.94
C ARG A 427 -5.35 -13.07 17.36
N PHE A 428 -4.77 -11.90 17.28
CA PHE A 428 -3.36 -11.74 17.62
C PHE A 428 -3.17 -11.14 19.03
N PRO A 429 -2.36 -11.77 19.90
CA PRO A 429 -1.73 -11.06 20.98
C PRO A 429 -0.78 -10.04 20.35
N LYS A 430 -0.98 -8.75 20.65
CA LYS A 430 -0.19 -7.61 20.16
C LYS A 430 1.33 -7.87 20.12
N ALA A 431 1.83 -8.68 21.06
CA ALA A 431 3.25 -9.04 21.17
C ALA A 431 3.77 -10.02 20.10
N LEU A 432 2.92 -10.77 19.38
CA LEU A 432 3.38 -11.77 18.39
C LEU A 432 3.53 -11.17 16.98
N ALA A 433 2.59 -10.31 16.56
CA ALA A 433 2.68 -9.56 15.31
C ALA A 433 3.96 -8.72 15.22
N LEU A 434 4.48 -8.31 16.35
CA LEU A 434 5.61 -7.40 16.54
C LEU A 434 6.97 -8.09 16.50
N ARG A 435 7.01 -9.37 16.81
CA ARG A 435 8.26 -10.13 16.78
C ARG A 435 8.73 -10.46 15.37
N ASN A 436 7.83 -10.40 14.39
CA ASN A 436 8.07 -10.94 13.06
C ASN A 436 8.04 -9.88 11.95
N ASN A 437 7.98 -8.57 12.28
CA ASN A 437 7.80 -7.47 11.30
C ASN A 437 6.57 -7.70 10.38
N GLN A 438 5.53 -8.33 10.92
CA GLN A 438 4.30 -8.69 10.19
C GLN A 438 3.16 -7.67 10.42
N ALA A 439 3.41 -6.61 11.18
CA ALA A 439 2.44 -5.53 11.28
C ALA A 439 2.39 -4.79 9.94
N ALA A 440 1.21 -4.67 9.37
CA ALA A 440 0.96 -3.85 8.20
C ALA A 440 -0.21 -2.90 8.53
N PRO A 441 0.00 -1.58 8.47
CA PRO A 441 1.28 -0.88 8.32
C PRO A 441 2.21 -1.07 9.54
N SER A 442 3.53 -1.06 9.29
CA SER A 442 4.56 -1.23 10.33
C SER A 442 4.98 0.08 11.00
N ILE A 443 4.66 1.20 10.37
CA ILE A 443 4.87 2.57 10.84
C ILE A 443 3.63 3.40 10.54
N VAL A 444 3.26 4.29 11.47
CA VAL A 444 2.09 5.17 11.35
C VAL A 444 2.38 6.54 11.95
N SER A 445 1.51 7.51 11.64
CA SER A 445 1.48 8.82 12.30
C SER A 445 0.09 9.12 12.85
N ASP A 446 -0.08 10.33 13.37
CA ASP A 446 -1.36 10.92 13.75
C ASP A 446 -1.41 12.35 13.17
N GLY A 447 -1.84 12.45 11.92
CA GLY A 447 -1.96 13.71 11.17
C GLY A 447 -0.64 14.30 10.65
N ILE A 448 0.48 13.57 10.75
CA ILE A 448 1.75 13.97 10.14
C ILE A 448 1.90 13.20 8.83
N GLY A 449 1.75 13.87 7.69
CA GLY A 449 2.06 13.27 6.40
C GLY A 449 3.53 12.86 6.34
N PHE A 450 3.81 11.65 5.91
CA PHE A 450 5.17 11.12 5.75
C PHE A 450 5.22 10.08 4.63
N GLY A 451 6.41 9.66 4.29
CA GLY A 451 6.78 8.68 3.27
C GLY A 451 8.21 8.98 2.83
N ALA A 452 8.73 8.22 1.89
CA ALA A 452 10.07 8.40 1.34
C ALA A 452 11.12 8.60 2.45
N LEU A 453 11.18 7.63 3.37
CA LEU A 453 12.05 7.68 4.54
C LEU A 453 13.43 7.14 4.17
N SER A 454 14.36 8.06 3.94
CA SER A 454 15.77 7.76 3.74
C SER A 454 16.55 7.95 5.04
N GLY A 455 17.50 7.14 5.31
CA GLY A 455 18.38 7.20 6.46
C GLY A 455 17.70 7.15 7.84
N LEU A 456 18.40 6.60 8.82
CA LEU A 456 18.00 6.58 10.23
C LEU A 456 19.18 6.94 11.15
N SER A 457 18.90 7.69 12.20
CA SER A 457 19.88 7.93 13.27
C SER A 457 19.26 7.81 14.65
N ALA A 458 19.91 7.06 15.54
CA ALA A 458 19.53 7.02 16.95
C ALA A 458 19.82 8.38 17.62
N ILE A 459 18.94 8.79 18.55
CA ILE A 459 19.16 10.00 19.34
C ILE A 459 20.02 9.63 20.56
N PRO A 460 21.22 10.22 20.74
CA PRO A 460 22.10 9.88 21.86
C PRO A 460 21.41 10.05 23.21
N GLY A 461 21.40 8.97 24.02
CA GLY A 461 20.76 8.96 25.34
C GLY A 461 19.24 8.76 25.33
N ASP A 462 18.62 8.63 24.18
CA ASP A 462 17.21 8.29 24.05
C ASP A 462 17.04 6.81 23.68
N PRO A 463 16.44 5.95 24.54
CA PRO A 463 16.27 4.54 24.28
C PRO A 463 15.07 4.21 23.35
N ARG A 464 14.33 5.21 22.92
CA ARG A 464 13.06 5.04 22.19
C ARG A 464 13.09 5.55 20.76
N HIS A 465 13.68 6.72 20.56
CA HIS A 465 13.49 7.47 19.33
C HIS A 465 14.68 7.38 18.37
N VAL A 466 14.33 7.38 17.11
CA VAL A 466 15.23 7.63 15.99
C VAL A 466 14.75 8.86 15.24
N VAL A 467 15.63 9.45 14.44
CA VAL A 467 15.25 10.42 13.42
C VAL A 467 15.45 9.82 12.03
N SER A 468 14.61 10.25 11.08
CA SER A 468 14.72 9.98 9.66
C SER A 468 14.65 11.28 8.89
N VAL A 469 15.13 11.31 7.67
CA VAL A 469 14.99 12.41 6.73
C VAL A 469 14.10 11.99 5.57
N THR A 470 13.35 12.91 4.98
CA THR A 470 12.61 12.66 3.75
C THR A 470 13.50 12.97 2.54
N ASP A 471 13.42 12.11 1.52
CA ASP A 471 14.07 12.35 0.23
C ASP A 471 13.39 13.46 -0.59
N SER A 472 13.72 13.60 -1.87
CA SER A 472 13.18 14.60 -2.78
C SER A 472 11.77 14.33 -3.30
N ALA A 473 11.15 13.20 -2.95
CA ALA A 473 9.74 12.94 -3.22
C ALA A 473 8.86 13.97 -2.51
N TYR A 474 9.31 14.44 -1.33
CA TYR A 474 8.62 15.48 -0.57
C TYR A 474 9.45 16.76 -0.42
N ALA A 475 8.75 17.90 -0.41
CA ALA A 475 9.32 19.23 -0.22
C ALA A 475 8.41 20.09 0.69
N PRO A 476 8.97 20.91 1.62
CA PRO A 476 10.39 21.01 1.96
C PRO A 476 10.91 19.74 2.67
N THR A 477 12.23 19.55 2.69
CA THR A 477 12.86 18.44 3.42
C THR A 477 12.58 18.55 4.91
N ARG A 478 12.18 17.41 5.52
CA ARG A 478 11.83 17.33 6.93
C ARG A 478 12.66 16.27 7.65
N ILE A 479 12.94 16.54 8.92
CA ILE A 479 13.48 15.57 9.85
C ILE A 479 12.32 15.04 10.69
N LEU A 480 12.06 13.74 10.63
CA LEU A 480 10.98 13.08 11.32
C LEU A 480 11.50 12.37 12.55
N THR A 481 10.86 12.57 13.71
CA THR A 481 11.16 11.81 14.92
C THR A 481 10.19 10.64 15.03
N VAL A 482 10.74 9.43 15.17
CA VAL A 482 10.00 8.17 15.17
C VAL A 482 10.21 7.45 16.51
N ASP A 483 9.12 7.13 17.23
CA ASP A 483 9.16 6.18 18.34
C ASP A 483 9.33 4.76 17.78
N ALA A 484 10.57 4.28 17.78
CA ALA A 484 10.96 2.96 17.31
C ALA A 484 10.50 1.81 18.23
N ARG A 485 10.03 2.13 19.44
CA ARG A 485 9.51 1.15 20.42
C ARG A 485 7.99 1.02 20.37
N ALA A 486 7.29 1.98 19.80
CA ALA A 486 5.86 1.88 19.53
C ALA A 486 5.57 0.77 18.51
N LEU A 487 4.32 0.33 18.44
CA LEU A 487 3.95 -0.83 17.63
C LEU A 487 2.51 -0.68 17.11
N PRO A 488 2.37 -0.35 15.82
CA PRO A 488 3.43 -0.02 14.85
C PRO A 488 4.34 1.11 15.32
N ALA A 489 5.54 1.29 14.72
CA ALA A 489 6.39 2.45 14.97
C ALA A 489 5.59 3.74 14.70
N ARG A 490 5.93 4.84 15.38
CA ARG A 490 5.10 6.05 15.29
C ARG A 490 5.93 7.29 14.97
N VAL A 491 5.59 7.96 13.89
CA VAL A 491 6.08 9.32 13.61
C VAL A 491 5.37 10.30 14.55
N GLU A 492 6.13 10.97 15.41
CA GLU A 492 5.58 11.85 16.45
C GLU A 492 5.82 13.33 16.18
N HIS A 493 6.90 13.68 15.46
CA HIS A 493 7.26 15.04 15.13
C HIS A 493 7.84 15.15 13.72
N ALA A 494 7.63 16.30 13.09
CA ALA A 494 8.24 16.70 11.84
C ALA A 494 8.88 18.08 12.00
N LEU A 495 10.19 18.17 11.76
CA LEU A 495 10.97 19.40 11.80
C LEU A 495 11.35 19.78 10.37
N THR A 496 10.85 20.92 9.88
CA THR A 496 11.21 21.44 8.56
C THR A 496 12.61 22.03 8.57
N ILE A 497 13.46 21.61 7.63
CA ILE A 497 14.77 22.23 7.40
C ILE A 497 14.58 23.61 6.78
N THR A 498 15.28 24.62 7.35
CA THR A 498 15.19 26.00 6.86
C THR A 498 16.58 26.56 6.54
N LYS A 499 16.69 27.34 5.45
CA LYS A 499 17.90 28.06 5.10
C LYS A 499 17.60 29.56 5.11
N ALA A 500 18.32 30.31 5.94
CA ALA A 500 18.07 31.73 6.17
C ALA A 500 16.59 32.04 6.56
N GLY A 501 15.96 31.12 7.33
CA GLY A 501 14.57 31.28 7.78
C GLY A 501 13.49 30.91 6.76
N VAL A 502 13.86 30.36 5.59
CA VAL A 502 12.94 29.89 4.55
C VAL A 502 13.02 28.37 4.46
N PRO A 503 11.88 27.65 4.33
CA PRO A 503 11.90 26.20 4.08
C PRO A 503 12.82 25.85 2.92
N ALA A 504 13.64 24.82 3.10
CA ALA A 504 14.62 24.37 2.12
C ALA A 504 14.35 22.92 1.70
N SER A 505 14.66 22.64 0.43
CA SER A 505 14.51 21.29 -0.14
C SER A 505 15.88 20.76 -0.52
N TYR A 506 16.18 19.56 -0.05
CA TYR A 506 17.36 18.76 -0.33
C TYR A 506 16.90 17.37 -0.78
N ASP A 507 17.74 16.70 -1.52
CA ASP A 507 17.61 15.28 -1.81
C ASP A 507 18.23 14.50 -0.65
N GLY A 508 17.47 14.35 0.43
CA GLY A 508 17.97 13.91 1.72
C GLY A 508 18.05 12.39 1.82
N GLU A 509 19.25 11.81 1.64
CA GLU A 509 19.46 10.37 1.62
C GLU A 509 19.99 9.80 2.96
N GLY A 510 20.55 10.63 3.80
CA GLY A 510 21.06 10.19 5.09
C GLY A 510 21.01 11.27 6.15
N ILE A 511 20.88 10.83 7.41
CA ILE A 511 20.87 11.72 8.58
C ILE A 511 21.68 11.17 9.72
N ALA A 512 22.44 12.03 10.41
CA ALA A 512 23.14 11.72 11.65
C ALA A 512 22.85 12.74 12.74
N VAL A 513 22.40 12.29 13.92
CA VAL A 513 22.31 13.12 15.12
C VAL A 513 23.69 13.36 15.68
N ARG A 514 24.03 14.61 15.92
CA ARG A 514 25.35 15.00 16.45
C ARG A 514 25.40 14.88 17.97
N PRO A 515 26.47 14.35 18.55
CA PRO A 515 26.61 14.33 20.02
C PRO A 515 26.55 15.72 20.68
N GLY A 516 26.89 16.78 19.95
CA GLY A 516 26.82 18.18 20.38
C GLY A 516 25.46 18.86 20.16
N GLY A 517 24.48 18.14 19.61
CA GLY A 517 23.18 18.65 19.19
C GLY A 517 23.15 19.09 17.73
N GLY A 518 21.96 19.01 17.13
CA GLY A 518 21.73 19.23 15.69
C GLY A 518 22.03 17.99 14.85
N TYR A 519 22.16 18.19 13.54
CA TYR A 519 22.18 17.10 12.59
C TYR A 519 23.21 17.33 11.48
N TRP A 520 23.68 16.24 10.91
CA TRP A 520 24.26 16.22 9.58
C TRP A 520 23.29 15.52 8.64
N VAL A 521 23.04 16.10 7.48
CA VAL A 521 22.21 15.52 6.41
C VAL A 521 23.06 15.33 5.17
N ALA A 522 23.07 14.13 4.63
CA ALA A 522 23.62 13.83 3.32
C ALA A 522 22.56 14.17 2.27
N SER A 523 22.91 15.00 1.30
CA SER A 523 22.04 15.30 0.16
C SER A 523 22.69 14.77 -1.11
N GLU A 524 21.99 13.91 -1.81
CA GLU A 524 22.44 13.34 -3.05
C GLU A 524 22.53 14.43 -4.13
N GLY A 525 23.44 14.24 -5.06
CA GLY A 525 23.59 15.07 -6.24
C GLY A 525 23.61 14.20 -7.49
N ASP A 526 22.95 14.67 -8.52
CA ASP A 526 23.16 14.15 -9.85
C ASP A 526 24.30 14.94 -10.53
N ALA A 527 25.28 14.32 -11.07
CA ALA A 527 26.45 14.98 -11.68
C ALA A 527 26.14 16.08 -12.75
N LYS A 528 24.85 16.32 -13.08
CA LYS A 528 24.42 17.23 -14.14
C LYS A 528 23.68 18.47 -13.64
N LYS A 529 22.90 18.35 -12.57
CA LYS A 529 21.98 19.41 -12.11
C LYS A 529 22.24 19.85 -10.67
N THR A 530 22.53 18.91 -9.78
CA THR A 530 22.71 19.14 -8.35
C THR A 530 24.07 18.60 -7.89
N VAL A 531 24.63 19.19 -6.85
CA VAL A 531 25.90 18.75 -6.27
C VAL A 531 25.63 17.95 -5.00
N ASN A 532 26.48 16.96 -4.75
CA ASN A 532 26.48 16.24 -3.47
C ASN A 532 26.85 17.21 -2.35
N LEU A 533 26.00 17.32 -1.33
CA LEU A 533 26.17 18.22 -0.19
C LEU A 533 26.15 17.47 1.13
N LEU A 534 27.02 17.91 2.04
CA LEU A 534 26.88 17.57 3.45
C LEU A 534 26.36 18.82 4.17
N VAL A 535 25.12 18.73 4.71
CA VAL A 535 24.40 19.88 5.29
C VAL A 535 24.46 19.81 6.80
N GLU A 536 25.00 20.84 7.45
CA GLU A 536 24.97 20.99 8.92
C GLU A 536 23.72 21.76 9.33
N VAL A 537 22.90 21.14 10.18
CA VAL A 537 21.61 21.67 10.64
C VAL A 537 21.63 21.77 12.17
N ASP A 538 21.14 22.86 12.70
CA ASP A 538 21.04 23.04 14.15
C ASP A 538 19.81 22.31 14.74
N PRO A 539 19.67 22.21 16.08
CA PRO A 539 18.53 21.53 16.68
C PRO A 539 17.16 22.12 16.35
N SER A 540 17.09 23.34 15.83
CA SER A 540 15.84 24.00 15.43
C SER A 540 15.49 23.77 13.95
N GLY A 541 16.33 23.06 13.20
CA GLY A 541 16.16 22.82 11.76
C GLY A 541 16.82 23.87 10.87
N ALA A 542 17.56 24.86 11.42
CA ALA A 542 18.21 25.87 10.62
C ALA A 542 19.55 25.36 10.07
N VAL A 543 19.75 25.53 8.77
CA VAL A 543 21.01 25.23 8.09
C VAL A 543 22.10 26.17 8.58
N LEU A 544 23.15 25.62 9.16
CA LEU A 544 24.33 26.35 9.61
C LEU A 544 25.33 26.52 8.46
N ARG A 545 25.56 25.49 7.69
CA ARG A 545 26.42 25.51 6.49
C ARG A 545 26.15 24.33 5.56
N GLU A 546 26.52 24.51 4.31
CA GLU A 546 26.61 23.49 3.28
C GLU A 546 28.08 23.23 2.97
N VAL A 547 28.48 21.97 2.99
CA VAL A 547 29.85 21.55 2.75
C VAL A 547 29.92 20.79 1.43
N ASN A 548 30.70 21.33 0.49
CA ASN A 548 30.94 20.70 -0.80
C ASN A 548 32.11 19.70 -0.69
N LEU A 549 32.10 18.72 -1.58
CA LEU A 549 33.29 17.89 -1.86
C LEU A 549 34.43 18.74 -2.41
N PRO A 550 35.70 18.31 -2.24
CA PRO A 550 36.81 18.89 -2.97
C PRO A 550 36.58 18.83 -4.49
N ALA A 551 36.96 19.90 -5.20
CA ALA A 551 36.61 20.06 -6.62
C ALA A 551 37.10 18.90 -7.50
N GLY A 552 38.27 18.32 -7.22
CA GLY A 552 38.79 17.19 -7.96
C GLY A 552 38.00 15.90 -7.73
N VAL A 553 37.40 15.73 -6.55
CA VAL A 553 36.52 14.58 -6.22
C VAL A 553 35.14 14.81 -6.85
N ALA A 554 34.57 15.99 -6.66
CA ALA A 554 33.27 16.34 -7.23
C ALA A 554 33.22 16.18 -8.75
N ALA A 555 34.33 16.47 -9.45
CA ALA A 555 34.44 16.28 -10.90
C ALA A 555 34.38 14.81 -11.36
N THR A 556 34.50 13.85 -10.45
CA THR A 556 34.37 12.41 -10.74
C THR A 556 33.02 11.81 -10.36
N ALA A 557 32.17 12.61 -9.70
CA ALA A 557 30.85 12.16 -9.27
C ALA A 557 29.98 11.73 -10.46
N THR A 558 29.15 10.71 -10.23
CA THR A 558 28.14 10.21 -11.17
C THR A 558 26.74 10.56 -10.66
N SER A 559 25.70 9.98 -11.23
CA SER A 559 24.32 10.11 -10.73
C SER A 559 24.04 9.30 -9.45
N ASN A 560 25.03 8.57 -8.94
CA ASN A 560 24.93 7.80 -7.69
C ASN A 560 25.77 8.51 -6.64
N GLY A 561 25.12 9.33 -5.84
CA GLY A 561 25.75 10.30 -4.96
C GLY A 561 25.90 9.85 -3.51
N PHE A 562 25.72 10.81 -2.60
CA PHE A 562 25.72 10.56 -1.17
C PHE A 562 24.44 9.86 -0.73
N GLU A 563 24.61 8.84 0.08
CA GLU A 563 23.57 8.09 0.77
C GLU A 563 23.73 8.27 2.30
N GLY A 564 23.89 7.19 3.02
CA GLY A 564 23.99 7.23 4.48
C GLY A 564 25.09 8.13 5.04
N VAL A 565 24.83 8.73 6.19
CA VAL A 565 25.78 9.55 6.94
C VAL A 565 25.78 9.17 8.41
N THR A 566 26.96 9.16 9.03
CA THR A 566 27.10 8.92 10.46
C THR A 566 28.22 9.74 11.09
N VAL A 567 28.21 9.84 12.43
CA VAL A 567 29.20 10.61 13.20
C VAL A 567 29.93 9.69 14.16
N THR A 568 31.26 9.84 14.24
CA THR A 568 32.10 9.25 15.27
C THR A 568 32.84 10.37 16.03
N GLY A 569 33.23 10.12 17.26
CA GLY A 569 33.84 11.12 18.12
C GLY A 569 32.87 12.24 18.51
N SER A 570 33.40 13.29 19.14
CA SER A 570 32.60 14.46 19.55
C SER A 570 33.46 15.71 19.67
N GLY A 571 32.84 16.90 19.59
CA GLY A 571 33.50 18.19 19.70
C GLY A 571 34.62 18.35 18.66
N ALA A 572 35.85 18.63 19.10
CA ALA A 572 37.00 18.78 18.18
C ALA A 572 37.44 17.46 17.51
N ALA A 573 37.05 16.31 18.07
CA ALA A 573 37.33 14.98 17.53
C ALA A 573 36.23 14.44 16.61
N GLU A 574 35.15 15.21 16.38
CA GLU A 574 34.03 14.82 15.52
C GLU A 574 34.52 14.48 14.10
N GLN A 575 34.10 13.33 13.61
CA GLN A 575 34.33 12.88 12.24
C GLN A 575 32.97 12.52 11.63
N VAL A 576 32.69 13.03 10.45
CA VAL A 576 31.47 12.73 9.70
C VAL A 576 31.82 11.76 8.56
N TRP A 577 31.21 10.60 8.56
CA TRP A 577 31.38 9.59 7.53
C TRP A 577 30.17 9.53 6.63
N LEU A 578 30.40 9.45 5.31
CA LEU A 578 29.36 9.35 4.28
C LEU A 578 29.61 8.15 3.40
N ALA A 579 28.56 7.44 3.03
CA ALA A 579 28.58 6.44 1.99
C ALA A 579 28.28 7.09 0.64
N VAL A 580 28.98 6.66 -0.39
CA VAL A 580 28.66 6.93 -1.79
C VAL A 580 27.97 5.69 -2.34
N GLN A 581 26.83 5.85 -3.01
CA GLN A 581 26.02 4.71 -3.44
C GLN A 581 26.81 3.70 -4.26
N ARG A 582 27.51 4.18 -5.27
CA ARG A 582 28.29 3.34 -6.19
C ARG A 582 29.63 3.99 -6.53
N GLU A 583 30.42 3.30 -7.38
CA GLU A 583 31.69 3.83 -7.84
C GLU A 583 31.52 5.12 -8.64
N TRP A 584 32.29 6.14 -8.30
CA TRP A 584 32.46 7.32 -9.15
C TRP A 584 33.49 7.04 -10.24
N ALA A 585 33.57 7.92 -11.25
CA ALA A 585 34.41 7.70 -12.44
C ALA A 585 35.91 7.46 -12.15
N ALA A 586 36.44 7.95 -11.03
CA ALA A 586 37.82 7.75 -10.60
C ALA A 586 38.03 6.53 -9.69
N ASP A 587 36.95 5.84 -9.30
CA ASP A 587 37.03 4.71 -8.39
C ASP A 587 37.44 3.43 -9.12
N VAL A 588 38.02 2.49 -8.37
CA VAL A 588 38.27 1.16 -8.85
C VAL A 588 36.94 0.41 -8.95
N ARG A 589 36.70 -0.24 -10.08
CA ARG A 589 35.48 -1.02 -10.30
C ARG A 589 35.27 -2.04 -9.17
N GLY A 590 34.03 -2.10 -8.64
CA GLY A 590 33.67 -2.93 -7.50
C GLY A 590 34.08 -2.34 -6.15
N GLN A 591 34.40 -1.05 -6.08
CA GLN A 591 34.74 -0.36 -4.85
C GLN A 591 34.03 0.98 -4.75
N ALA A 592 33.06 1.08 -3.86
CA ALA A 592 32.43 2.35 -3.52
C ALA A 592 33.30 3.16 -2.55
N THR A 593 33.07 4.48 -2.49
CA THR A 593 33.82 5.37 -1.60
C THR A 593 33.06 5.56 -0.28
N LEU A 594 33.78 5.44 0.86
CA LEU A 594 33.37 6.09 2.10
C LEU A 594 34.20 7.36 2.28
N ALA A 595 33.51 8.51 2.36
CA ALA A 595 34.14 9.82 2.55
C ALA A 595 34.09 10.20 4.03
N ARG A 596 35.20 10.77 4.55
CA ARG A 596 35.31 11.29 5.92
C ARG A 596 35.53 12.78 5.89
N PHE A 597 34.67 13.54 6.51
CA PHE A 597 34.83 14.96 6.74
C PHE A 597 35.17 15.25 8.20
N THR A 598 36.17 16.10 8.43
CA THR A 598 36.56 16.56 9.78
C THR A 598 36.10 18.00 9.99
N PRO A 599 34.99 18.24 10.75
CA PRO A 599 34.41 19.57 10.89
C PRO A 599 35.34 20.65 11.45
N ALA A 600 36.23 20.24 12.36
CA ALA A 600 37.18 21.15 13.03
C ALA A 600 38.27 21.70 12.07
N THR A 601 38.62 20.98 11.01
CA THR A 601 39.69 21.37 10.07
C THR A 601 39.19 21.67 8.66
N GLY A 602 37.91 21.26 8.35
CA GLY A 602 37.35 21.33 6.99
C GLY A 602 37.99 20.33 6.01
N GLN A 603 38.74 19.33 6.50
CA GLN A 603 39.44 18.38 5.66
C GLN A 603 38.60 17.16 5.31
N TRP A 604 38.74 16.71 4.05
CA TRP A 604 38.22 15.47 3.54
C TRP A 604 39.28 14.39 3.45
N ALA A 605 38.88 13.14 3.68
CA ALA A 605 39.71 11.98 3.45
C ALA A 605 38.83 10.80 2.99
N PHE A 606 39.39 9.78 2.36
CA PHE A 606 38.64 8.77 1.64
C PHE A 606 39.17 7.37 1.87
N VAL A 607 38.29 6.38 1.93
CA VAL A 607 38.59 4.94 1.92
C VAL A 607 37.72 4.24 0.88
N ALA A 608 38.13 3.07 0.44
CA ALA A 608 37.39 2.24 -0.49
C ALA A 608 36.66 1.11 0.25
N TYR A 609 35.41 0.92 -0.08
CA TYR A 609 34.57 -0.18 0.39
C TYR A 609 34.38 -1.20 -0.73
N PRO A 610 34.73 -2.50 -0.56
CA PRO A 610 34.56 -3.50 -1.59
C PRO A 610 33.09 -3.95 -1.69
N LEU A 611 32.46 -3.72 -2.85
CA LEU A 611 31.10 -4.16 -3.14
C LEU A 611 31.04 -5.67 -3.42
N ASP A 612 29.96 -6.33 -3.02
CA ASP A 612 29.64 -7.70 -3.44
C ASP A 612 29.22 -7.69 -4.92
N THR A 613 29.50 -8.79 -5.62
CA THR A 613 29.07 -8.96 -7.01
C THR A 613 27.66 -9.54 -7.05
N VAL A 614 26.80 -8.95 -7.86
CA VAL A 614 25.44 -9.44 -8.14
C VAL A 614 25.31 -9.91 -9.59
N SER A 615 24.42 -10.85 -9.84
CA SER A 615 24.21 -11.43 -11.18
C SER A 615 23.25 -10.61 -12.04
N LEU A 616 22.38 -9.80 -11.41
CA LEU A 616 21.38 -8.97 -12.07
C LEU A 616 21.43 -7.56 -11.47
N GLY A 617 21.31 -6.54 -12.32
CA GLY A 617 21.35 -5.15 -11.89
C GLY A 617 22.72 -4.73 -11.35
N TRP A 618 22.71 -4.05 -10.21
CA TRP A 618 23.90 -3.50 -9.55
C TRP A 618 23.84 -3.64 -8.03
N ALA A 619 24.99 -3.60 -7.37
CA ALA A 619 25.14 -3.49 -5.93
C ALA A 619 25.56 -2.07 -5.55
N GLY A 620 25.04 -1.56 -4.44
CA GLY A 620 25.36 -0.22 -3.92
C GLY A 620 25.18 -0.14 -2.41
N LEU A 621 25.61 0.98 -1.85
CA LEU A 621 25.46 1.32 -0.45
C LEU A 621 24.24 2.22 -0.28
N SER A 622 23.44 1.99 0.78
CA SER A 622 22.29 2.82 1.11
C SER A 622 22.41 3.49 2.47
N GLU A 623 23.13 2.91 3.42
CA GLU A 623 23.23 3.51 4.74
C GLU A 623 24.57 3.23 5.40
N LEU A 624 24.94 4.14 6.31
CA LEU A 624 26.12 4.07 7.14
C LEU A 624 25.78 4.49 8.58
N THR A 625 25.93 3.61 9.55
CA THR A 625 25.67 3.95 10.95
C THR A 625 26.81 3.50 11.89
N ALA A 626 27.23 4.38 12.80
CA ALA A 626 28.30 4.08 13.75
C ALA A 626 27.78 3.26 14.95
N VAL A 627 28.50 2.21 15.31
CA VAL A 627 28.28 1.45 16.55
C VAL A 627 29.17 2.02 17.66
N ASP A 628 30.38 2.40 17.29
CA ASP A 628 31.37 3.07 18.15
C ASP A 628 32.31 3.94 17.28
N ASP A 629 33.34 4.53 17.86
CA ASP A 629 34.28 5.42 17.16
C ASP A 629 35.07 4.75 16.05
N ASN A 630 35.13 3.42 16.01
CA ASN A 630 35.94 2.65 15.05
C ASN A 630 35.10 1.75 14.14
N THR A 631 33.90 1.35 14.61
CA THR A 631 33.07 0.36 13.92
C THR A 631 31.88 1.03 13.24
N LEU A 632 31.79 0.92 11.92
CA LEU A 632 30.65 1.36 11.13
C LEU A 632 29.89 0.15 10.58
N LEU A 633 28.58 0.21 10.62
CA LEU A 633 27.69 -0.69 9.87
C LEU A 633 27.40 -0.05 8.52
N VAL A 634 27.41 -0.85 7.48
CA VAL A 634 27.14 -0.45 6.10
C VAL A 634 26.01 -1.31 5.58
N LEU A 635 24.95 -0.68 5.08
CA LEU A 635 23.89 -1.35 4.36
C LEU A 635 24.27 -1.43 2.88
N GLU A 636 24.43 -2.64 2.38
CA GLU A 636 24.73 -2.94 0.98
C GLU A 636 23.56 -3.71 0.36
N ARG A 637 23.05 -3.22 -0.76
CA ARG A 637 21.92 -3.81 -1.46
C ARG A 637 22.13 -3.94 -2.96
N ASP A 638 21.39 -4.85 -3.59
CA ASP A 638 21.11 -4.77 -5.02
C ASP A 638 19.86 -3.87 -5.27
N ASN A 639 19.64 -3.54 -6.54
CA ASN A 639 18.45 -2.79 -6.98
C ASN A 639 17.31 -3.73 -7.42
N GLN A 640 17.23 -4.93 -6.86
CA GLN A 640 16.22 -5.92 -7.23
C GLN A 640 15.13 -6.04 -6.17
N ARG A 641 13.93 -6.43 -6.61
CA ARG A 641 12.73 -6.65 -5.79
C ARG A 641 12.32 -8.13 -5.80
N GLY A 642 11.44 -8.51 -4.89
CA GLY A 642 10.81 -9.83 -4.85
C GLY A 642 11.81 -10.97 -4.90
N ALA A 643 11.53 -11.97 -5.73
CA ALA A 643 12.39 -13.15 -5.89
C ALA A 643 13.71 -12.87 -6.60
N ALA A 644 13.85 -11.76 -7.31
CA ALA A 644 15.07 -11.34 -7.97
C ALA A 644 16.10 -10.74 -7.00
N ALA A 645 15.67 -10.21 -5.85
CA ALA A 645 16.56 -9.67 -4.82
C ALA A 645 17.48 -10.75 -4.24
N LYS A 646 18.79 -10.50 -4.22
CA LYS A 646 19.81 -11.44 -3.75
C LYS A 646 20.77 -10.83 -2.74
N LEU A 647 20.82 -9.50 -2.66
CA LEU A 647 21.74 -8.76 -1.79
C LEU A 647 21.00 -7.67 -1.02
N LYS A 648 20.67 -7.92 0.23
CA LYS A 648 20.17 -6.95 1.22
C LYS A 648 20.89 -7.28 2.52
N LYS A 649 22.08 -6.70 2.73
CA LYS A 649 22.96 -7.14 3.83
C LYS A 649 23.54 -5.96 4.60
N VAL A 650 23.70 -6.17 5.90
CA VAL A 650 24.45 -5.27 6.78
C VAL A 650 25.83 -5.85 7.04
N PHE A 651 26.85 -5.09 6.72
CA PHE A 651 28.26 -5.42 6.99
C PHE A 651 28.84 -4.49 8.06
N ALA A 652 29.80 -4.96 8.83
CA ALA A 652 30.63 -4.13 9.69
C ALA A 652 32.01 -3.90 9.06
N VAL A 653 32.52 -2.67 9.18
CA VAL A 653 33.86 -2.28 8.83
C VAL A 653 34.55 -1.61 10.02
N ASP A 654 35.85 -1.86 10.21
CA ASP A 654 36.67 -1.19 11.24
C ASP A 654 37.53 -0.14 10.54
N VAL A 655 37.17 1.13 10.71
CA VAL A 655 37.86 2.28 10.09
C VAL A 655 39.18 2.62 10.73
N SER A 656 39.51 2.06 11.91
CA SER A 656 40.80 2.24 12.58
C SER A 656 41.90 1.42 11.95
N THR A 657 41.55 0.43 11.14
CA THR A 657 42.51 -0.49 10.50
C THR A 657 43.28 0.13 9.32
N VAL A 658 42.79 1.29 8.83
CA VAL A 658 43.40 1.99 7.69
C VAL A 658 43.53 3.49 7.98
N THR A 659 44.50 4.14 7.32
CA THR A 659 44.58 5.62 7.33
C THR A 659 43.86 6.14 6.09
N PRO A 660 42.72 6.89 6.23
CA PRO A 660 42.01 7.44 5.07
C PRO A 660 42.93 8.35 4.23
N ALA A 661 42.85 8.21 2.90
CA ALA A 661 43.71 8.91 1.95
C ALA A 661 43.20 10.35 1.70
N ALA A 662 44.09 11.28 1.47
CA ALA A 662 43.79 12.62 0.97
C ALA A 662 43.28 12.57 -0.48
N GLU A 663 42.68 13.67 -0.96
CA GLU A 663 42.26 13.84 -2.35
C GLU A 663 43.42 13.49 -3.33
N GLY A 664 43.09 12.76 -4.39
CA GLY A 664 44.02 12.37 -5.43
C GLY A 664 45.01 11.23 -5.05
N GLN A 665 44.93 10.72 -3.83
CA GLN A 665 45.74 9.55 -3.40
C GLN A 665 44.93 8.26 -3.55
N ALA A 666 45.64 7.11 -3.66
CA ALA A 666 45.01 5.80 -3.69
C ALA A 666 44.27 5.53 -2.37
N LYS A 667 42.98 5.20 -2.47
CA LYS A 667 42.14 4.90 -1.30
C LYS A 667 42.52 3.52 -0.71
N PRO A 668 42.83 3.41 0.58
CA PRO A 668 42.98 2.12 1.23
C PRO A 668 41.64 1.39 1.26
N VAL A 669 41.67 0.06 1.04
CA VAL A 669 40.47 -0.78 0.99
C VAL A 669 40.16 -1.32 2.39
N LEU A 670 38.94 -1.15 2.83
CA LEU A 670 38.41 -1.70 4.08
C LEU A 670 38.14 -3.22 3.95
N ALA A 671 38.32 -3.94 5.05
CA ALA A 671 37.80 -5.29 5.18
C ALA A 671 36.36 -5.25 5.75
N LYS A 672 35.43 -5.96 5.14
CA LYS A 672 34.06 -6.05 5.62
C LYS A 672 33.74 -7.41 6.22
N ARG A 673 32.87 -7.43 7.22
CA ARG A 673 32.35 -8.65 7.89
C ARG A 673 30.84 -8.61 7.90
N LEU A 674 30.19 -9.68 7.43
CA LEU A 674 28.73 -9.80 7.46
C LEU A 674 28.22 -9.78 8.92
N VAL A 675 27.23 -8.94 9.17
CA VAL A 675 26.51 -8.81 10.45
C VAL A 675 25.11 -9.40 10.34
N ARG A 676 24.38 -9.05 9.26
CA ARG A 676 22.99 -9.47 9.07
C ARG A 676 22.65 -9.61 7.59
N ASP A 677 21.93 -10.67 7.25
CA ASP A 677 21.19 -10.78 6.00
C ASP A 677 19.75 -10.33 6.26
N LEU A 678 19.26 -9.37 5.47
CA LEU A 678 17.93 -8.79 5.63
C LEU A 678 16.85 -9.51 4.80
N LEU A 679 17.23 -10.28 3.77
CA LEU A 679 16.27 -10.98 2.90
C LEU A 679 15.25 -11.82 3.69
N PRO A 680 15.65 -12.63 4.70
CA PRO A 680 14.68 -13.41 5.47
C PRO A 680 13.70 -12.55 6.27
N VAL A 681 14.13 -11.37 6.73
CA VAL A 681 13.27 -10.46 7.50
C VAL A 681 12.30 -9.74 6.58
N LEU A 682 12.76 -9.27 5.43
CA LEU A 682 11.93 -8.61 4.42
C LEU A 682 10.87 -9.56 3.85
N ALA A 683 11.23 -10.83 3.61
CA ALA A 683 10.30 -11.84 3.14
C ALA A 683 9.31 -12.33 4.21
N ALA A 684 9.64 -12.19 5.52
CA ALA A 684 8.81 -12.73 6.60
C ALA A 684 7.44 -12.05 6.77
N GLY A 685 7.25 -10.86 6.16
CA GLY A 685 6.00 -10.11 6.22
C GLY A 685 4.92 -10.60 5.24
N GLY A 686 5.19 -11.62 4.42
CA GLY A 686 4.27 -12.11 3.37
C GLY A 686 4.09 -11.14 2.18
N GLY A 687 4.80 -10.01 2.20
CA GLY A 687 4.82 -9.05 1.10
C GLY A 687 5.99 -9.27 0.14
N VAL A 688 6.07 -8.44 -0.88
CA VAL A 688 7.19 -8.42 -1.82
C VAL A 688 8.44 -7.92 -1.10
N VAL A 689 9.58 -8.54 -1.34
CA VAL A 689 10.87 -8.02 -0.86
C VAL A 689 11.17 -6.71 -1.58
N HIS A 690 11.22 -5.61 -0.82
CA HIS A 690 11.48 -4.28 -1.35
C HIS A 690 12.94 -4.11 -1.82
N ASP A 691 13.15 -3.23 -2.78
CA ASP A 691 14.50 -2.94 -3.29
C ASP A 691 15.25 -1.94 -2.42
N LYS A 692 14.57 -0.99 -1.74
CA LYS A 692 15.16 0.15 -1.02
C LYS A 692 15.10 0.07 0.51
N PRO A 693 15.72 -0.92 1.19
CA PRO A 693 16.08 -0.71 2.58
C PRO A 693 17.17 0.35 2.63
N GLU A 694 16.92 1.50 3.28
CA GLU A 694 17.79 2.68 3.20
C GLU A 694 18.24 3.23 4.54
N GLY A 695 17.49 3.02 5.62
CA GLY A 695 17.90 3.51 6.93
C GLY A 695 18.33 2.41 7.89
N LEU A 696 19.36 2.66 8.69
CA LEU A 696 19.78 1.83 9.83
C LEU A 696 20.06 2.68 11.07
N ALA A 697 19.57 2.23 12.23
CA ALA A 697 19.91 2.83 13.53
C ALA A 697 20.16 1.76 14.58
N VAL A 698 21.00 2.05 15.56
CA VAL A 698 21.30 1.17 16.70
C VAL A 698 20.90 1.85 17.99
N ILE A 699 19.93 1.26 18.72
CA ILE A 699 19.51 1.72 20.05
C ILE A 699 19.79 0.57 21.05
N ASP A 700 20.65 0.81 22.04
CA ASP A 700 20.99 -0.17 23.08
C ASP A 700 21.41 -1.54 22.52
N GLY A 701 22.12 -1.54 21.39
CA GLY A 701 22.58 -2.75 20.70
C GLY A 701 21.53 -3.46 19.86
N GLU A 702 20.30 -2.97 19.80
CA GLU A 702 19.27 -3.46 18.87
C GLU A 702 19.31 -2.65 17.56
N LEU A 703 19.25 -3.34 16.43
CA LEU A 703 19.30 -2.77 15.09
C LEU A 703 17.87 -2.55 14.57
N PHE A 704 17.64 -1.37 14.02
CA PHE A 704 16.40 -0.97 13.33
C PHE A 704 16.70 -0.59 11.89
N GLY A 705 15.71 -0.68 11.04
CA GLY A 705 15.81 -0.26 9.63
C GLY A 705 14.52 0.32 9.11
N VAL A 706 14.61 1.02 8.01
CA VAL A 706 13.46 1.55 7.27
C VAL A 706 13.63 1.25 5.78
N VAL A 707 12.49 1.10 5.10
CA VAL A 707 12.42 0.98 3.64
C VAL A 707 11.83 2.27 3.10
N ASP A 708 12.48 2.85 2.12
CA ASP A 708 11.96 3.97 1.35
C ASP A 708 10.89 3.49 0.36
N ASN A 709 9.79 4.24 0.24
CA ASN A 709 8.69 3.97 -0.69
C ASN A 709 8.60 4.98 -1.84
N ASP A 710 9.63 5.81 -2.05
CA ASP A 710 9.70 6.82 -3.13
C ASP A 710 8.46 7.75 -3.20
N GLY A 711 7.72 7.88 -2.11
CA GLY A 711 6.47 8.64 -2.10
C GLY A 711 5.38 8.07 -3.02
N LEU A 712 5.34 6.75 -3.21
CA LEU A 712 4.44 6.01 -4.12
C LEU A 712 4.67 6.27 -5.62
N ASP A 713 5.87 6.63 -6.03
CA ASP A 713 6.13 6.93 -7.45
C ASP A 713 6.40 5.67 -8.28
N ASP A 714 7.46 4.95 -7.92
CA ASP A 714 7.94 3.75 -8.61
C ASP A 714 8.23 2.59 -7.65
N ALA A 715 7.61 2.62 -6.48
CA ALA A 715 7.69 1.59 -5.46
C ALA A 715 6.31 0.97 -5.17
N PRO A 716 6.24 -0.21 -4.55
CA PRO A 716 4.97 -0.81 -4.10
C PRO A 716 4.21 -0.01 -3.03
N GLY A 717 4.74 1.12 -2.60
CA GLY A 717 4.03 2.11 -1.78
C GLY A 717 4.08 1.89 -0.27
N GLU A 718 4.52 0.75 0.22
CA GLU A 718 4.56 0.46 1.65
C GLU A 718 5.79 1.09 2.32
N SER A 719 5.56 2.02 3.26
CA SER A 719 6.60 2.44 4.22
C SER A 719 6.82 1.34 5.24
N VAL A 720 8.01 0.75 5.30
CA VAL A 720 8.30 -0.37 6.21
C VAL A 720 9.31 0.04 7.27
N PHE A 721 8.95 -0.13 8.55
CA PHE A 721 9.86 0.01 9.70
C PHE A 721 10.20 -1.37 10.26
N LEU A 722 11.51 -1.68 10.33
CA LEU A 722 12.02 -3.01 10.65
C LEU A 722 12.67 -3.05 12.03
N ARG A 723 12.38 -4.10 12.79
CA ARG A 723 13.17 -4.50 13.97
C ARG A 723 14.06 -5.66 13.57
N LEU A 724 15.36 -5.41 13.51
CA LEU A 724 16.34 -6.35 13.01
C LEU A 724 17.01 -7.18 14.11
N GLY A 725 16.65 -6.90 15.38
CA GLY A 725 17.18 -7.60 16.55
C GLY A 725 18.57 -7.14 16.97
N TYR A 726 19.12 -7.75 18.03
CA TYR A 726 20.38 -7.34 18.63
C TYR A 726 21.59 -7.69 17.78
N LEU A 727 22.57 -6.78 17.78
CA LEU A 727 23.93 -7.04 17.25
C LEU A 727 24.59 -8.09 18.15
N ARG A 728 25.22 -9.11 17.52
CA ARG A 728 25.93 -10.19 18.19
C ARG A 728 27.42 -10.13 17.89
#